data_09726175083a9a4ea93f244a5d49795b
#
_entry.id   09726175083a9a4ea93f244a5d49795b
#
_cell.length_a   1.000
_cell.length_b   1.000
_cell.length_c   1.000
_cell.angle_alpha   90.00
_cell.angle_beta   90.00
_cell.angle_gamma   90.00
#
_symmetry.space_group_name_H-M   'P 1'
#
loop_
_entity.id
_entity.type
_entity.pdbx_description
1 polymer ?
#
loop_
_entity_poly.entity_id
_entity_poly.type
_entity_poly.pdbx_seq_one_letter_code
_entity_poly.pdbx_strand_id
1 'polypeptide(L)'
;MLQFLKRSIVPLFPENIALVQQFVSEQVLARGQVADWVFHNDPGNPHIHLMTTLRPLTQDGFGSKKVAVLGPDGAPLRTKTGKIQYKLWSGEKAEFLELRQRWLDLQNHHLAMAGLEIRVDGRSYAERSIDIEPTTHIGVAAKALQRKAGDAGTRIDLERLALHEAQRKKNAARIEHRPELVFDILTSERSVFDQRDIAKVLHRYVDDPERFQRLLTRITESPECLKLTDQTIDFATGARVAARLTTRGMIRLEAEMISRANWLSGRDGFAVAAKVLETVFARHDRLSEEQRTAIAHVAGSERIEAIVGRAGAGKTTMMKAAREAWELAGYNVVGGALAGKAAEGLEKEAGIPSRTLASWELNWKQGHRRLDGKTIFVLDEAGMVSSRQMATFVEAITKAGAKLVLVGDAEQLQPIEAGAAFRAIVERTGYAELETIYRQKEDWMRAASLDLARGRVAEALSSYGAKGRVIGRPLKLDAIETLIADWNRDYDPEKSTLILAHLRRDVRQLNIMAREKLVERGLIEEGHAFKTEDGPRQFAVGDQIVFLKNEGSLGVKNGMIGKVVEAAPGRIVASIGQGQGVHRVDVDQRFYRNLDHGYATTIHKSQGATVDRVKVLASLSLDRHLTYVAMTRHREDLALYYGSRPFHLAGGLEKILSRKNAKEVTLDYASGRFYAQALRF
;
A
#
# COMPACT_ATOMS: atom_id res chain seq x y z
N MET A 1 -13.02 -18.94 -12.36
CA MET A 1 -12.24 -19.35 -11.20
C MET A 1 -11.30 -18.20 -10.83
N LEU A 2 -11.51 -17.58 -9.68
CA LEU A 2 -10.67 -16.51 -9.16
C LEU A 2 -9.56 -17.13 -8.34
N GLN A 3 -8.31 -16.80 -8.67
CA GLN A 3 -7.12 -17.46 -8.11
C GLN A 3 -6.33 -16.50 -7.24
N PHE A 4 -5.91 -16.97 -6.07
CA PHE A 4 -4.99 -16.27 -5.18
C PHE A 4 -3.54 -16.56 -5.54
N LEU A 5 -2.60 -15.75 -5.05
CA LEU A 5 -1.17 -15.89 -5.33
C LEU A 5 -0.62 -17.25 -4.88
N LYS A 6 0.13 -17.89 -5.75
CA LYS A 6 0.90 -19.10 -5.44
C LYS A 6 2.16 -18.78 -4.64
N ARG A 7 2.35 -19.48 -3.52
CA ARG A 7 3.53 -19.69 -2.65
C ARG A 7 3.67 -18.81 -1.42
N SER A 8 3.88 -19.50 -0.30
CA SER A 8 4.49 -19.11 1.01
C SER A 8 4.28 -17.70 1.60
N ILE A 9 3.57 -16.84 0.92
CA ILE A 9 3.22 -15.48 1.27
C ILE A 9 1.72 -15.32 1.03
N VAL A 10 0.97 -16.32 1.40
CA VAL A 10 -0.50 -16.27 1.28
C VAL A 10 -1.01 -15.60 2.55
N PRO A 11 -1.90 -14.59 2.43
CA PRO A 11 -2.69 -14.15 3.56
C PRO A 11 -3.29 -15.35 4.25
N LEU A 12 -3.39 -15.32 5.56
CA LEU A 12 -3.96 -16.43 6.33
C LEU A 12 -5.41 -16.67 5.92
N PHE A 13 -5.91 -17.86 6.17
CA PHE A 13 -7.26 -18.27 5.78
C PHE A 13 -8.37 -17.21 6.00
N PRO A 14 -8.39 -16.46 7.13
CA PRO A 14 -9.40 -15.40 7.32
C PRO A 14 -9.30 -14.24 6.34
N GLU A 15 -8.09 -13.79 5.96
CA GLU A 15 -7.91 -12.68 5.03
C GLU A 15 -8.36 -13.04 3.61
N ASN A 16 -8.15 -14.30 3.23
CA ASN A 16 -8.64 -14.78 1.93
C ASN A 16 -10.17 -14.84 1.90
N ILE A 17 -10.80 -15.25 2.99
CA ILE A 17 -12.27 -15.23 3.11
C ILE A 17 -12.80 -13.80 3.07
N ALA A 18 -12.20 -12.87 3.81
CA ALA A 18 -12.59 -11.47 3.81
C ALA A 18 -12.48 -10.83 2.42
N LEU A 19 -11.38 -11.10 1.70
CA LEU A 19 -11.21 -10.68 0.30
C LEU A 19 -12.34 -11.19 -0.60
N VAL A 20 -12.70 -12.48 -0.48
CA VAL A 20 -13.77 -13.08 -1.29
C VAL A 20 -15.12 -12.46 -0.95
N GLN A 21 -15.43 -12.35 0.33
CA GLN A 21 -16.70 -11.77 0.77
C GLN A 21 -16.85 -10.33 0.28
N GLN A 22 -15.80 -9.53 0.37
CA GLN A 22 -15.81 -8.17 -0.14
C GLN A 22 -16.03 -8.15 -1.65
N PHE A 23 -15.29 -8.96 -2.41
CA PHE A 23 -15.44 -9.01 -3.85
C PHE A 23 -16.84 -9.45 -4.29
N VAL A 24 -17.36 -10.54 -3.71
CA VAL A 24 -18.70 -11.07 -4.04
C VAL A 24 -19.77 -10.02 -3.74
N SER A 25 -19.69 -9.39 -2.60
CA SER A 25 -20.67 -8.37 -2.22
C SER A 25 -20.62 -7.15 -3.15
N GLU A 26 -19.43 -6.59 -3.38
CA GLU A 26 -19.27 -5.35 -4.15
C GLU A 26 -19.50 -5.54 -5.65
N GLN A 27 -19.07 -6.68 -6.19
CA GLN A 27 -19.03 -6.86 -7.64
C GLN A 27 -20.10 -7.80 -8.18
N VAL A 28 -20.73 -8.61 -7.32
CA VAL A 28 -21.70 -9.61 -7.71
C VAL A 28 -23.07 -9.29 -7.12
N LEU A 29 -23.18 -9.27 -5.78
CA LEU A 29 -24.47 -9.05 -5.12
C LEU A 29 -25.00 -7.62 -5.33
N ALA A 30 -24.10 -6.61 -5.35
CA ALA A 30 -24.48 -5.22 -5.62
C ALA A 30 -25.11 -5.03 -7.02
N ARG A 31 -24.86 -5.97 -7.94
CA ARG A 31 -25.48 -6.00 -9.27
C ARG A 31 -26.80 -6.79 -9.30
N GLY A 32 -27.28 -7.28 -8.16
CA GLY A 32 -28.49 -8.09 -8.07
C GLY A 32 -28.30 -9.56 -8.46
N GLN A 33 -27.06 -10.03 -8.61
CA GLN A 33 -26.78 -11.45 -8.85
C GLN A 33 -26.86 -12.23 -7.54
N VAL A 34 -27.27 -13.48 -7.61
CA VAL A 34 -27.09 -14.45 -6.53
C VAL A 34 -25.75 -15.13 -6.76
N ALA A 35 -25.00 -15.31 -5.69
CA ALA A 35 -23.68 -15.94 -5.71
C ALA A 35 -23.63 -17.14 -4.75
N ASP A 36 -23.05 -18.21 -5.25
CA ASP A 36 -22.61 -19.35 -4.45
C ASP A 36 -21.11 -19.51 -4.63
N TRP A 37 -20.36 -19.66 -3.53
CA TRP A 37 -18.92 -19.79 -3.62
C TRP A 37 -18.33 -20.68 -2.53
N VAL A 38 -17.28 -21.40 -2.90
CA VAL A 38 -16.53 -22.30 -2.03
C VAL A 38 -15.06 -21.87 -2.03
N PHE A 39 -14.49 -21.74 -0.83
CA PHE A 39 -13.07 -21.47 -0.65
C PHE A 39 -12.31 -22.79 -0.45
N HIS A 40 -11.30 -23.00 -1.28
CA HIS A 40 -10.34 -24.09 -1.19
C HIS A 40 -9.02 -23.58 -0.63
N ASN A 41 -8.68 -24.02 0.58
CA ASN A 41 -7.42 -23.64 1.25
C ASN A 41 -6.31 -24.65 0.95
N ASP A 42 -6.06 -24.92 -0.29
CA ASP A 42 -5.02 -25.87 -0.69
C ASP A 42 -3.62 -25.31 -0.42
N PRO A 43 -2.71 -26.06 0.20
CA PRO A 43 -1.35 -25.61 0.45
C PRO A 43 -0.64 -25.07 -0.80
N GLY A 44 -0.27 -23.78 -0.76
CA GLY A 44 0.37 -23.08 -1.87
C GLY A 44 -0.54 -22.74 -3.04
N ASN A 45 -1.85 -22.95 -2.92
CA ASN A 45 -2.82 -22.59 -3.95
C ASN A 45 -4.23 -22.35 -3.37
N PRO A 46 -4.41 -21.43 -2.44
CA PRO A 46 -5.75 -21.04 -2.01
C PRO A 46 -6.51 -20.42 -3.17
N HIS A 47 -7.78 -20.79 -3.34
CA HIS A 47 -8.61 -20.30 -4.43
C HIS A 47 -10.10 -20.44 -4.12
N ILE A 48 -10.93 -19.78 -4.91
CA ILE A 48 -12.38 -19.92 -4.81
C ILE A 48 -12.97 -20.44 -6.13
N HIS A 49 -14.06 -21.16 -6.00
CA HIS A 49 -15.03 -21.39 -7.06
C HIS A 49 -16.23 -20.50 -6.80
N LEU A 50 -16.51 -19.59 -7.71
CA LEU A 50 -17.65 -18.68 -7.63
C LEU A 50 -18.62 -18.97 -8.76
N MET A 51 -19.85 -19.31 -8.42
CA MET A 51 -20.99 -19.37 -9.34
C MET A 51 -21.88 -18.15 -9.15
N THR A 52 -22.36 -17.58 -10.24
CA THR A 52 -23.27 -16.44 -10.21
C THR A 52 -24.45 -16.67 -11.14
N THR A 53 -25.60 -16.07 -10.84
CA THR A 53 -26.76 -16.11 -11.71
C THR A 53 -26.55 -15.24 -12.95
N LEU A 54 -27.17 -15.63 -14.05
CA LEU A 54 -27.19 -14.85 -15.30
C LEU A 54 -28.38 -13.88 -15.37
N ARG A 55 -29.13 -13.76 -14.28
CA ARG A 55 -30.32 -12.92 -14.14
C ARG A 55 -30.32 -12.24 -12.79
N PRO A 56 -30.84 -11.01 -12.67
CA PRO A 56 -31.01 -10.38 -11.35
C PRO A 56 -32.07 -11.12 -10.55
N LEU A 57 -31.87 -11.20 -9.24
CA LEU A 57 -32.92 -11.57 -8.31
C LEU A 57 -33.65 -10.30 -7.89
N THR A 58 -34.95 -10.24 -8.16
CA THR A 58 -35.86 -9.13 -7.78
C THR A 58 -36.84 -9.61 -6.73
N GLN A 59 -37.70 -8.72 -6.25
CA GLN A 59 -38.76 -9.09 -5.30
C GLN A 59 -39.78 -10.09 -5.91
N ASP A 60 -39.94 -10.06 -7.23
CA ASP A 60 -40.86 -10.93 -7.96
C ASP A 60 -40.19 -12.19 -8.52
N GLY A 61 -38.93 -12.47 -8.12
CA GLY A 61 -38.15 -13.60 -8.60
C GLY A 61 -37.05 -13.22 -9.60
N PHE A 62 -36.62 -14.18 -10.43
CA PHE A 62 -35.56 -13.90 -11.39
C PHE A 62 -36.00 -13.05 -12.57
N GLY A 63 -35.37 -11.89 -12.76
CA GLY A 63 -35.60 -10.98 -13.87
C GLY A 63 -35.14 -11.49 -15.23
N SER A 64 -35.14 -10.62 -16.23
CA SER A 64 -34.79 -10.97 -17.62
C SER A 64 -33.29 -11.24 -17.80
N LYS A 65 -32.95 -12.23 -18.65
CA LYS A 65 -31.59 -12.55 -19.07
C LYS A 65 -30.97 -11.46 -19.97
N LYS A 66 -31.82 -10.69 -20.67
CA LYS A 66 -31.42 -9.62 -21.58
C LYS A 66 -32.08 -8.33 -21.19
N VAL A 67 -31.36 -7.23 -21.31
CA VAL A 67 -31.85 -5.87 -21.08
C VAL A 67 -31.69 -5.03 -22.34
N ALA A 68 -32.62 -4.10 -22.56
CA ALA A 68 -32.50 -3.15 -23.67
C ALA A 68 -31.25 -2.27 -23.47
N VAL A 69 -30.51 -2.01 -24.52
CA VAL A 69 -29.44 -1.01 -24.53
C VAL A 69 -30.11 0.35 -24.61
N LEU A 70 -29.83 1.21 -23.61
CA LEU A 70 -30.39 2.56 -23.54
C LEU A 70 -29.45 3.57 -24.21
N GLY A 71 -30.04 4.54 -24.92
CA GLY A 71 -29.34 5.70 -25.44
C GLY A 71 -29.08 6.76 -24.34
N PRO A 72 -28.39 7.88 -24.69
CA PRO A 72 -28.14 8.98 -23.76
C PRO A 72 -29.41 9.65 -23.21
N ASP A 73 -30.52 9.51 -23.92
CA ASP A 73 -31.87 10.00 -23.55
C ASP A 73 -32.66 9.02 -22.67
N GLY A 74 -32.07 7.87 -22.32
CA GLY A 74 -32.71 6.82 -21.55
C GLY A 74 -33.69 5.95 -22.36
N ALA A 75 -33.88 6.21 -23.64
CA ALA A 75 -34.75 5.40 -24.52
C ALA A 75 -33.99 4.18 -25.08
N PRO A 76 -34.69 3.04 -25.33
CA PRO A 76 -34.07 1.86 -25.94
C PRO A 76 -33.51 2.13 -27.32
N LEU A 77 -32.24 1.85 -27.53
CA LEU A 77 -31.59 1.92 -28.83
C LEU A 77 -32.20 0.91 -29.80
N ARG A 78 -32.39 1.35 -31.05
CA ARG A 78 -32.97 0.50 -32.12
C ARG A 78 -31.93 0.24 -33.22
N THR A 79 -32.01 -0.90 -33.82
CA THR A 79 -31.23 -1.25 -35.04
C THR A 79 -31.73 -0.45 -36.24
N LYS A 80 -30.99 -0.44 -37.34
CA LYS A 80 -31.41 0.17 -38.60
C LYS A 80 -32.75 -0.35 -39.10
N THR A 81 -33.17 -1.55 -38.65
CA THR A 81 -34.47 -2.17 -38.96
C THR A 81 -35.56 -1.92 -37.91
N GLY A 82 -35.35 -0.98 -36.97
CA GLY A 82 -36.32 -0.59 -35.95
C GLY A 82 -36.42 -1.51 -34.73
N LYS A 83 -35.70 -2.63 -34.69
CA LYS A 83 -35.75 -3.57 -33.55
C LYS A 83 -34.92 -3.04 -32.39
N ILE A 84 -35.42 -3.22 -31.13
CA ILE A 84 -34.66 -2.85 -29.90
C ILE A 84 -33.40 -3.70 -29.82
N GLN A 85 -32.30 -3.04 -29.53
CA GLN A 85 -31.02 -3.70 -29.22
C GLN A 85 -31.02 -4.21 -27.78
N TYR A 86 -30.61 -5.46 -27.60
CA TYR A 86 -30.51 -6.10 -26.30
C TYR A 86 -29.07 -6.55 -26.03
N LYS A 87 -28.61 -6.37 -24.79
CA LYS A 87 -27.39 -6.96 -24.28
C LYS A 87 -27.71 -7.98 -23.17
N LEU A 88 -26.77 -8.87 -22.90
CA LEU A 88 -26.89 -9.77 -21.76
C LEU A 88 -26.86 -8.95 -20.45
N TRP A 89 -27.81 -9.24 -19.57
CA TRP A 89 -27.85 -8.57 -18.26
C TRP A 89 -26.60 -8.91 -17.43
N SER A 90 -26.06 -10.14 -17.50
CA SER A 90 -24.85 -10.58 -16.82
C SER A 90 -23.57 -9.89 -17.29
N GLY A 91 -23.63 -9.11 -18.35
CA GLY A 91 -22.51 -8.37 -18.92
C GLY A 91 -21.85 -9.09 -20.12
N GLU A 92 -20.98 -8.36 -20.79
CA GLU A 92 -20.20 -8.80 -21.93
C GLU A 92 -18.71 -8.92 -21.54
N LYS A 93 -17.85 -9.18 -22.52
CA LYS A 93 -16.39 -9.34 -22.29
C LYS A 93 -15.73 -8.13 -21.61
N ALA A 94 -16.19 -6.92 -21.90
CA ALA A 94 -15.65 -5.69 -21.31
C ALA A 94 -15.92 -5.63 -19.79
N GLU A 95 -17.17 -5.92 -19.38
CA GLU A 95 -17.55 -5.95 -17.99
C GLU A 95 -16.83 -7.08 -17.21
N PHE A 96 -16.55 -8.20 -17.88
CA PHE A 96 -15.75 -9.28 -17.29
C PHE A 96 -14.29 -8.86 -17.06
N LEU A 97 -13.69 -8.11 -17.98
CA LEU A 97 -12.34 -7.57 -17.82
C LEU A 97 -12.28 -6.54 -16.69
N GLU A 98 -13.31 -5.70 -16.57
CA GLU A 98 -13.44 -4.77 -15.43
C GLU A 98 -13.58 -5.52 -14.11
N LEU A 99 -14.42 -6.56 -14.06
CA LEU A 99 -14.58 -7.40 -12.88
C LEU A 99 -13.25 -8.05 -12.46
N ARG A 100 -12.46 -8.51 -13.44
CA ARG A 100 -11.11 -9.03 -13.21
C ARG A 100 -10.17 -7.98 -12.65
N GLN A 101 -10.20 -6.75 -13.17
CA GLN A 101 -9.37 -5.66 -12.65
C GLN A 101 -9.76 -5.32 -11.20
N ARG A 102 -11.05 -5.24 -10.89
CA ARG A 102 -11.54 -5.01 -9.52
C ARG A 102 -11.08 -6.11 -8.54
N TRP A 103 -11.07 -7.36 -8.98
CA TRP A 103 -10.52 -8.46 -8.19
C TRP A 103 -9.03 -8.25 -7.85
N LEU A 104 -8.23 -7.81 -8.81
CA LEU A 104 -6.80 -7.57 -8.64
C LEU A 104 -6.52 -6.35 -7.74
N ASP A 105 -7.28 -5.29 -7.94
CA ASP A 105 -7.19 -4.09 -7.09
C ASP A 105 -7.52 -4.45 -5.64
N LEU A 106 -8.53 -5.29 -5.46
CA LEU A 106 -8.94 -5.75 -4.14
C LEU A 106 -7.90 -6.70 -3.51
N GLN A 107 -7.31 -7.61 -4.31
CA GLN A 107 -6.19 -8.44 -3.85
C GLN A 107 -5.02 -7.57 -3.40
N ASN A 108 -4.62 -6.58 -4.19
CA ASN A 108 -3.54 -5.66 -3.84
C ASN A 108 -3.86 -4.84 -2.59
N HIS A 109 -5.11 -4.43 -2.46
CA HIS A 109 -5.58 -3.78 -1.25
C HIS A 109 -5.44 -4.70 -0.03
N HIS A 110 -5.90 -5.96 -0.11
CA HIS A 110 -5.78 -6.91 0.97
C HIS A 110 -4.34 -7.34 1.26
N LEU A 111 -3.48 -7.44 0.25
CA LEU A 111 -2.05 -7.70 0.42
C LEU A 111 -1.36 -6.53 1.15
N ALA A 112 -1.68 -5.28 0.77
CA ALA A 112 -1.19 -4.11 1.48
C ALA A 112 -1.67 -4.05 2.92
N MET A 113 -2.93 -4.41 3.15
CA MET A 113 -3.51 -4.44 4.48
C MET A 113 -2.94 -5.56 5.35
N ALA A 114 -2.51 -6.66 4.75
CA ALA A 114 -1.77 -7.73 5.42
C ALA A 114 -0.29 -7.38 5.67
N GLY A 115 0.16 -6.20 5.25
CA GLY A 115 1.55 -5.77 5.38
C GLY A 115 2.52 -6.52 4.48
N LEU A 116 2.02 -7.11 3.41
CA LEU A 116 2.84 -7.83 2.46
C LEU A 116 3.29 -6.88 1.35
N GLU A 117 4.59 -6.76 1.15
CA GLU A 117 5.22 -5.97 0.07
C GLU A 117 5.05 -6.62 -1.33
N ILE A 118 4.02 -7.42 -1.49
CA ILE A 118 3.72 -8.13 -2.74
C ILE A 118 2.54 -7.44 -3.39
N ARG A 119 2.65 -7.26 -4.70
CA ARG A 119 1.54 -6.81 -5.55
C ARG A 119 1.23 -7.86 -6.59
N VAL A 120 -0.05 -8.01 -6.85
CA VAL A 120 -0.55 -8.72 -8.03
C VAL A 120 -0.71 -7.68 -9.14
N ASP A 121 0.08 -7.81 -10.18
CA ASP A 121 -0.14 -7.03 -11.39
C ASP A 121 -1.11 -7.83 -12.28
N GLY A 122 -2.28 -7.30 -12.50
CA GLY A 122 -3.32 -7.93 -13.31
C GLY A 122 -3.10 -7.84 -14.79
N ARG A 123 -2.17 -6.99 -15.19
CA ARG A 123 -1.73 -6.95 -16.57
C ARG A 123 -1.06 -8.27 -16.91
N SER A 124 -1.41 -8.84 -18.02
CA SER A 124 -0.68 -9.98 -18.57
C SER A 124 0.78 -9.62 -18.79
N TYR A 125 1.66 -10.58 -18.83
CA TYR A 125 3.05 -10.32 -19.21
C TYR A 125 3.14 -9.65 -20.58
N ALA A 126 2.22 -9.96 -21.50
CA ALA A 126 2.12 -9.29 -22.80
C ALA A 126 1.79 -7.79 -22.68
N GLU A 127 0.86 -7.39 -21.81
CA GLU A 127 0.53 -5.98 -21.54
C GLU A 127 1.67 -5.23 -20.85
N ARG A 128 2.56 -5.97 -20.17
CA ARG A 128 3.80 -5.46 -19.57
C ARG A 128 4.97 -5.52 -20.56
N SER A 129 4.72 -5.85 -21.80
CA SER A 129 5.74 -6.11 -22.84
C SER A 129 6.75 -7.22 -22.46
N ILE A 130 6.35 -8.15 -21.59
CA ILE A 130 7.14 -9.32 -21.22
C ILE A 130 6.62 -10.51 -22.01
N ASP A 131 7.44 -11.10 -22.86
CA ASP A 131 7.07 -12.21 -23.75
C ASP A 131 7.07 -13.58 -23.04
N ILE A 132 6.19 -13.71 -22.03
CA ILE A 132 5.96 -14.95 -21.29
C ILE A 132 4.47 -15.28 -21.28
N GLU A 133 4.11 -16.50 -21.69
CA GLU A 133 2.71 -16.93 -21.66
C GLU A 133 2.21 -17.25 -20.25
N PRO A 134 0.96 -16.91 -19.93
CA PRO A 134 0.32 -17.36 -18.69
C PRO A 134 0.32 -18.89 -18.60
N THR A 135 0.70 -19.45 -17.46
CA THR A 135 0.59 -20.90 -17.23
C THR A 135 -0.82 -21.27 -16.79
N THR A 136 -1.36 -22.36 -17.31
CA THR A 136 -2.66 -22.91 -16.89
C THR A 136 -2.56 -23.47 -15.47
N HIS A 137 -3.57 -23.21 -14.63
CA HIS A 137 -3.61 -23.73 -13.28
C HIS A 137 -3.86 -25.25 -13.26
N ILE A 138 -2.99 -25.99 -12.60
CA ILE A 138 -3.18 -27.41 -12.29
C ILE A 138 -3.84 -27.49 -10.90
N GLY A 139 -5.07 -28.03 -10.83
CA GLY A 139 -5.75 -28.29 -9.55
C GLY A 139 -4.97 -29.26 -8.66
N VAL A 140 -5.17 -29.16 -7.33
CA VAL A 140 -4.47 -30.00 -6.34
C VAL A 140 -4.77 -31.48 -6.54
N ALA A 141 -5.99 -31.82 -6.92
CA ALA A 141 -6.39 -33.19 -7.25
C ALA A 141 -5.55 -33.78 -8.40
N ALA A 142 -5.31 -32.99 -9.47
CA ALA A 142 -4.47 -33.42 -10.58
C ALA A 142 -3.01 -33.61 -10.19
N LYS A 143 -2.46 -32.74 -9.32
CA LYS A 143 -1.10 -32.91 -8.75
C LYS A 143 -0.99 -34.10 -7.81
N ALA A 144 -2.01 -34.35 -6.98
CA ALA A 144 -2.03 -35.51 -6.09
C ALA A 144 -2.13 -36.81 -6.90
N LEU A 145 -2.93 -36.84 -7.96
CA LEU A 145 -3.02 -37.96 -8.89
C LEU A 145 -1.70 -38.17 -9.63
N GLN A 146 -1.01 -37.12 -10.06
CA GLN A 146 0.31 -37.20 -10.70
C GLN A 146 1.37 -37.80 -9.78
N ARG A 147 1.42 -37.40 -8.49
CA ARG A 147 2.32 -37.99 -7.49
C ARG A 147 2.03 -39.48 -7.29
N LYS A 148 0.76 -39.84 -7.08
CA LYS A 148 0.35 -41.26 -6.93
C LYS A 148 0.61 -42.10 -8.17
N ALA A 149 0.48 -41.51 -9.35
CA ALA A 149 0.76 -42.21 -10.61
C ALA A 149 2.26 -42.37 -10.88
N GLY A 150 3.10 -41.39 -10.48
CA GLY A 150 4.56 -41.50 -10.52
C GLY A 150 5.07 -42.61 -9.61
N ASP A 151 4.50 -42.72 -8.40
CA ASP A 151 4.82 -43.78 -7.45
C ASP A 151 4.34 -45.16 -7.92
N ALA A 152 3.29 -45.22 -8.74
CA ALA A 152 2.67 -46.46 -9.24
C ALA A 152 3.10 -46.81 -10.68
N GLY A 153 3.96 -46.01 -11.32
CA GLY A 153 4.39 -46.21 -12.72
C GLY A 153 3.26 -46.01 -13.76
N THR A 154 2.12 -45.46 -13.37
CA THR A 154 0.94 -45.30 -14.24
C THR A 154 0.91 -43.84 -14.76
N ARG A 155 0.86 -43.68 -16.08
CA ARG A 155 0.73 -42.36 -16.74
C ARG A 155 -0.73 -41.92 -16.70
N ILE A 156 -1.02 -40.85 -15.97
CA ILE A 156 -2.35 -40.23 -15.99
C ILE A 156 -2.30 -39.02 -16.95
N ASP A 157 -2.99 -39.13 -18.01
CA ASP A 157 -3.13 -38.07 -19.03
C ASP A 157 -4.28 -37.14 -18.64
N LEU A 158 -3.95 -36.06 -17.87
CA LEU A 158 -4.87 -34.99 -17.55
C LEU A 158 -4.57 -33.83 -18.50
N GLU A 159 -5.49 -33.51 -19.39
CA GLU A 159 -5.37 -32.46 -20.40
C GLU A 159 -4.85 -31.12 -19.82
N ARG A 160 -5.31 -30.76 -18.62
CA ARG A 160 -4.82 -29.55 -17.91
C ARG A 160 -3.35 -29.64 -17.47
N LEU A 161 -2.90 -30.83 -17.13
CA LEU A 161 -1.51 -31.05 -16.75
C LEU A 161 -0.60 -30.95 -17.97
N ALA A 162 -0.98 -31.60 -19.06
CA ALA A 162 -0.27 -31.52 -20.32
C ALA A 162 -0.20 -30.08 -20.85
N LEU A 163 -1.30 -29.32 -20.76
CA LEU A 163 -1.34 -27.91 -21.15
C LEU A 163 -0.40 -27.05 -20.28
N HIS A 164 -0.41 -27.25 -18.96
CA HIS A 164 0.47 -26.51 -18.05
C HIS A 164 1.95 -26.83 -18.33
N GLU A 165 2.29 -28.08 -18.51
CA GLU A 165 3.65 -28.49 -18.84
C GLU A 165 4.09 -27.94 -20.19
N ALA A 166 3.20 -27.97 -21.19
CA ALA A 166 3.45 -27.37 -22.49
C ALA A 166 3.73 -25.87 -22.39
N GLN A 167 2.91 -25.13 -21.62
CA GLN A 167 3.11 -23.70 -21.37
C GLN A 167 4.43 -23.43 -20.59
N ARG A 168 4.76 -24.26 -19.58
CA ARG A 168 6.04 -24.15 -18.87
C ARG A 168 7.22 -24.38 -19.82
N LYS A 169 7.17 -25.43 -20.62
CA LYS A 169 8.21 -25.75 -21.62
C LYS A 169 8.34 -24.61 -22.64
N LYS A 170 7.23 -24.04 -23.09
CA LYS A 170 7.22 -22.90 -24.03
C LYS A 170 7.84 -21.65 -23.39
N ASN A 171 7.49 -21.34 -22.14
CA ASN A 171 8.09 -20.21 -21.41
C ASN A 171 9.57 -20.46 -21.11
N ALA A 172 9.95 -21.69 -20.76
CA ALA A 172 11.34 -22.06 -20.61
C ALA A 172 12.13 -21.86 -21.92
N ALA A 173 11.55 -22.26 -23.07
CA ALA A 173 12.15 -22.03 -24.38
C ALA A 173 12.25 -20.54 -24.73
N ARG A 174 11.24 -19.73 -24.39
CA ARG A 174 11.30 -18.26 -24.54
C ARG A 174 12.42 -17.64 -23.69
N ILE A 175 12.52 -18.02 -22.42
CA ILE A 175 13.61 -17.58 -21.53
C ILE A 175 14.96 -18.03 -22.09
N GLU A 176 15.06 -19.24 -22.65
CA GLU A 176 16.29 -19.74 -23.26
C GLU A 176 16.67 -18.94 -24.51
N HIS A 177 15.69 -18.57 -25.32
CA HIS A 177 15.90 -17.72 -26.49
C HIS A 177 16.19 -16.25 -26.10
N ARG A 178 15.49 -15.73 -25.10
CA ARG A 178 15.58 -14.35 -24.61
C ARG A 178 15.68 -14.29 -23.08
N PRO A 179 16.88 -14.50 -22.52
CA PRO A 179 17.11 -14.55 -21.07
C PRO A 179 16.75 -13.26 -20.33
N GLU A 180 16.73 -12.11 -21.03
CA GLU A 180 16.40 -10.77 -20.54
C GLU A 180 15.00 -10.69 -19.95
N LEU A 181 14.07 -11.58 -20.34
CA LEU A 181 12.73 -11.68 -19.75
C LEU A 181 12.76 -11.88 -18.23
N VAL A 182 13.80 -12.53 -17.71
CA VAL A 182 13.97 -12.71 -16.27
C VAL A 182 14.27 -11.38 -15.58
N PHE A 183 15.02 -10.50 -16.24
CA PHE A 183 15.30 -9.17 -15.71
C PHE A 183 14.05 -8.27 -15.66
N ASP A 184 13.17 -8.35 -16.67
CA ASP A 184 11.92 -7.60 -16.68
C ASP A 184 11.03 -7.97 -15.48
N ILE A 185 11.01 -9.26 -15.12
CA ILE A 185 10.30 -9.74 -13.94
C ILE A 185 10.95 -9.20 -12.65
N LEU A 186 12.28 -9.31 -12.54
CA LEU A 186 13.00 -8.90 -11.33
C LEU A 186 12.95 -7.39 -11.12
N THR A 187 13.20 -6.59 -12.18
CA THR A 187 13.26 -5.14 -12.08
C THR A 187 11.90 -4.45 -11.93
N SER A 188 10.80 -5.21 -12.05
CA SER A 188 9.49 -4.70 -11.65
C SER A 188 9.34 -4.58 -10.12
N GLU A 189 10.10 -5.37 -9.36
CA GLU A 189 9.99 -5.45 -7.89
C GLU A 189 11.23 -4.87 -7.18
N ARG A 190 12.42 -4.95 -7.80
CA ARG A 190 13.71 -4.60 -7.18
C ARG A 190 14.66 -3.95 -8.18
N SER A 191 15.27 -2.83 -7.80
CA SER A 191 16.36 -2.22 -8.57
C SER A 191 17.65 -3.04 -8.49
N VAL A 192 17.89 -3.67 -7.33
CA VAL A 192 19.08 -4.48 -7.03
C VAL A 192 18.63 -5.87 -6.58
N PHE A 193 19.27 -6.89 -7.09
CA PHE A 193 18.97 -8.31 -6.83
C PHE A 193 20.25 -9.14 -6.72
N ASP A 194 20.13 -10.39 -6.33
CA ASP A 194 21.24 -11.34 -6.30
C ASP A 194 20.98 -12.57 -7.21
N GLN A 195 21.96 -13.46 -7.32
CA GLN A 195 21.83 -14.68 -8.12
C GLN A 195 20.70 -15.60 -7.63
N ARG A 196 20.37 -15.58 -6.33
CA ARG A 196 19.28 -16.37 -5.76
C ARG A 196 17.91 -15.86 -6.25
N ASP A 197 17.78 -14.56 -6.48
CA ASP A 197 16.56 -13.99 -7.01
C ASP A 197 16.33 -14.40 -8.46
N ILE A 198 17.40 -14.45 -9.28
CA ILE A 198 17.36 -15.02 -10.64
C ILE A 198 16.94 -16.49 -10.58
N ALA A 199 17.57 -17.27 -9.70
CA ALA A 199 17.26 -18.69 -9.50
C ALA A 199 15.79 -18.91 -9.12
N LYS A 200 15.22 -18.10 -8.24
CA LYS A 200 13.79 -18.17 -7.87
C LYS A 200 12.85 -17.95 -9.05
N VAL A 201 13.18 -17.05 -9.96
CA VAL A 201 12.38 -16.83 -11.17
C VAL A 201 12.51 -18.04 -12.10
N LEU A 202 13.71 -18.54 -12.35
CA LEU A 202 13.95 -19.69 -13.21
C LEU A 202 13.25 -20.97 -12.73
N HIS A 203 13.27 -21.25 -11.42
CA HIS A 203 12.58 -22.41 -10.83
C HIS A 203 11.07 -22.46 -11.11
N ARG A 204 10.45 -21.37 -11.49
CA ARG A 204 9.03 -21.35 -11.89
C ARG A 204 8.81 -22.05 -13.24
N TYR A 205 9.81 -22.10 -14.10
CA TYR A 205 9.67 -22.52 -15.50
C TYR A 205 10.55 -23.69 -15.87
N VAL A 206 11.70 -23.88 -15.24
CA VAL A 206 12.72 -24.89 -15.59
C VAL A 206 12.86 -25.89 -14.45
N ASP A 207 12.60 -27.18 -14.72
CA ASP A 207 12.76 -28.27 -13.76
C ASP A 207 14.05 -29.05 -13.99
N ASP A 208 14.54 -29.12 -15.26
CA ASP A 208 15.76 -29.82 -15.61
C ASP A 208 17.00 -29.15 -14.99
N PRO A 209 17.80 -29.84 -14.16
CA PRO A 209 18.90 -29.24 -13.44
C PRO A 209 20.02 -28.69 -14.34
N GLU A 210 20.35 -29.38 -15.43
CA GLU A 210 21.41 -28.95 -16.32
C GLU A 210 21.01 -27.73 -17.13
N ARG A 211 19.76 -27.72 -17.63
CA ARG A 211 19.17 -26.59 -18.33
C ARG A 211 19.03 -25.39 -17.41
N PHE A 212 18.63 -25.61 -16.17
CA PHE A 212 18.54 -24.57 -15.14
C PHE A 212 19.91 -23.93 -14.90
N GLN A 213 20.94 -24.72 -14.70
CA GLN A 213 22.31 -24.24 -14.43
C GLN A 213 22.86 -23.44 -15.63
N ARG A 214 22.70 -23.96 -16.85
CA ARG A 214 23.13 -23.25 -18.07
C ARG A 214 22.43 -21.89 -18.22
N LEU A 215 21.11 -21.82 -17.97
CA LEU A 215 20.35 -20.57 -18.04
C LEU A 215 20.74 -19.60 -16.93
N LEU A 216 20.95 -20.08 -15.71
CA LEU A 216 21.39 -19.26 -14.59
C LEU A 216 22.75 -18.61 -14.90
N THR A 217 23.70 -19.36 -15.38
CA THR A 217 25.03 -18.86 -15.80
C THR A 217 24.87 -17.84 -16.93
N ARG A 218 24.16 -18.20 -17.99
CA ARG A 218 23.94 -17.32 -19.15
C ARG A 218 23.28 -15.99 -18.78
N ILE A 219 22.30 -16.00 -17.87
CA ILE A 219 21.63 -14.77 -17.39
C ILE A 219 22.58 -13.95 -16.54
N THR A 220 23.32 -14.58 -15.64
CA THR A 220 24.26 -13.88 -14.75
C THR A 220 25.43 -13.27 -15.55
N GLU A 221 25.87 -13.92 -16.64
CA GLU A 221 26.95 -13.44 -17.52
C GLU A 221 26.45 -12.57 -18.69
N SER A 222 25.14 -12.32 -18.78
CA SER A 222 24.57 -11.45 -19.82
C SER A 222 25.15 -10.04 -19.73
N PRO A 223 25.46 -9.38 -20.89
CA PRO A 223 25.86 -7.98 -20.92
C PRO A 223 24.83 -7.01 -20.30
N GLU A 224 23.56 -7.41 -20.24
CA GLU A 224 22.51 -6.66 -19.55
C GLU A 224 22.55 -6.79 -18.03
N CYS A 225 23.20 -7.84 -17.50
CA CYS A 225 23.38 -8.06 -16.07
C CYS A 225 24.68 -7.40 -15.59
N LEU A 226 24.54 -6.36 -14.81
CA LEU A 226 25.70 -5.63 -14.30
C LEU A 226 25.93 -5.97 -12.83
N LYS A 227 27.17 -6.26 -12.50
CA LYS A 227 27.59 -6.54 -11.14
C LYS A 227 27.95 -5.23 -10.45
N LEU A 228 27.19 -4.90 -9.38
CA LEU A 228 27.41 -3.71 -8.55
C LEU A 228 28.47 -3.94 -7.47
N THR A 229 28.45 -5.12 -6.83
CA THR A 229 29.46 -5.54 -5.84
C THR A 229 29.84 -6.98 -6.03
N ASP A 230 31.07 -7.33 -5.64
CA ASP A 230 31.51 -8.72 -5.55
C ASP A 230 30.88 -9.42 -4.34
N GLN A 231 30.90 -10.76 -4.38
CA GLN A 231 30.59 -11.56 -3.21
C GLN A 231 31.67 -11.34 -2.16
N THR A 232 31.28 -11.08 -0.93
CA THR A 232 32.18 -10.86 0.21
C THR A 232 31.84 -11.79 1.36
N ILE A 233 32.72 -11.84 2.35
CA ILE A 233 32.46 -12.49 3.64
C ILE A 233 32.32 -11.38 4.68
N ASP A 234 31.23 -11.36 5.41
CA ASP A 234 31.08 -10.51 6.58
C ASP A 234 32.00 -11.03 7.69
N PHE A 235 33.06 -10.28 7.98
CA PHE A 235 34.07 -10.69 8.95
C PHE A 235 33.55 -10.75 10.39
N ALA A 236 32.46 -10.03 10.71
CA ALA A 236 31.86 -10.06 12.03
C ALA A 236 31.03 -11.32 12.28
N THR A 237 30.37 -11.84 11.24
CA THR A 237 29.41 -12.95 11.33
C THR A 237 29.90 -14.22 10.63
N GLY A 238 30.94 -14.15 9.81
CA GLY A 238 31.40 -15.23 8.93
C GLY A 238 30.42 -15.55 7.79
N ALA A 239 29.35 -14.79 7.63
CA ALA A 239 28.31 -15.02 6.63
C ALA A 239 28.78 -14.59 5.23
N ARG A 240 28.45 -15.37 4.21
CA ARG A 240 28.65 -14.98 2.80
C ARG A 240 27.61 -13.94 2.42
N VAL A 241 28.07 -12.75 2.05
CA VAL A 241 27.25 -11.69 1.45
C VAL A 241 27.27 -11.89 -0.06
N ALA A 242 26.12 -12.15 -0.66
CA ALA A 242 26.00 -12.38 -2.10
C ALA A 242 26.36 -11.13 -2.90
N ALA A 243 26.94 -11.33 -4.08
CA ALA A 243 27.16 -10.26 -5.06
C ALA A 243 25.83 -9.55 -5.37
N ARG A 244 25.88 -8.23 -5.48
CA ARG A 244 24.73 -7.42 -5.88
C ARG A 244 24.74 -7.19 -7.37
N LEU A 245 23.61 -7.45 -7.99
CA LEU A 245 23.39 -7.37 -9.42
C LEU A 245 22.28 -6.38 -9.74
N THR A 246 22.30 -5.85 -10.95
CA THR A 246 21.22 -5.03 -11.51
C THR A 246 21.19 -5.18 -13.03
N THR A 247 20.33 -4.41 -13.70
CA THR A 247 20.32 -4.35 -15.16
C THR A 247 20.80 -2.98 -15.66
N ARG A 248 21.38 -3.00 -16.89
CA ARG A 248 21.75 -1.78 -17.60
C ARG A 248 20.54 -0.81 -17.74
N GLY A 249 19.35 -1.35 -18.03
CA GLY A 249 18.14 -0.57 -18.14
C GLY A 249 17.74 0.11 -16.82
N MET A 250 17.95 -0.55 -15.67
CA MET A 250 17.65 0.05 -14.37
C MET A 250 18.64 1.14 -13.98
N ILE A 251 19.92 0.94 -14.23
CA ILE A 251 20.94 1.99 -14.04
C ILE A 251 20.61 3.22 -14.89
N ARG A 252 20.29 3.00 -16.17
CA ARG A 252 19.93 4.11 -17.08
C ARG A 252 18.71 4.88 -16.58
N LEU A 253 17.64 4.19 -16.20
CA LEU A 253 16.43 4.80 -15.65
C LEU A 253 16.73 5.70 -14.45
N GLU A 254 17.45 5.16 -13.46
CA GLU A 254 17.75 5.89 -12.23
C GLU A 254 18.78 7.00 -12.47
N ALA A 255 19.76 6.79 -13.33
CA ALA A 255 20.73 7.81 -13.74
C ALA A 255 20.07 8.98 -14.48
N GLU A 256 19.18 8.69 -15.43
CA GLU A 256 18.43 9.75 -16.15
C GLU A 256 17.49 10.50 -15.21
N MET A 257 16.80 9.83 -14.31
CA MET A 257 15.95 10.45 -13.29
C MET A 257 16.76 11.45 -12.45
N ILE A 258 17.93 11.04 -11.94
CA ILE A 258 18.79 11.92 -11.14
C ILE A 258 19.42 13.02 -11.99
N SER A 259 19.81 12.75 -13.22
CA SER A 259 20.34 13.78 -14.12
C SER A 259 19.30 14.89 -14.37
N ARG A 260 18.04 14.52 -14.59
CA ARG A 260 16.94 15.49 -14.73
C ARG A 260 16.66 16.22 -13.41
N ALA A 261 16.69 15.52 -12.27
CA ALA A 261 16.50 16.17 -10.97
C ALA A 261 17.61 17.20 -10.68
N ASN A 262 18.87 16.86 -10.93
CA ASN A 262 19.99 17.79 -10.81
C ASN A 262 19.88 18.95 -11.81
N TRP A 263 19.39 18.69 -13.04
CA TRP A 263 19.16 19.74 -14.01
C TRP A 263 18.07 20.73 -13.54
N LEU A 264 17.00 20.23 -12.93
CA LEU A 264 15.92 21.04 -12.34
C LEU A 264 16.42 21.86 -11.15
N SER A 265 17.26 21.27 -10.27
CA SER A 265 17.86 21.96 -9.13
C SER A 265 18.79 23.11 -9.53
N GLY A 266 19.48 22.97 -10.68
CA GLY A 266 20.29 24.05 -11.22
C GLY A 266 19.53 25.07 -12.10
N ARG A 267 18.20 25.14 -12.04
CA ARG A 267 17.36 26.03 -12.90
C ARG A 267 16.45 26.91 -12.07
N ASP A 268 16.58 28.20 -12.30
CA ASP A 268 15.75 29.24 -11.69
C ASP A 268 14.43 29.46 -12.41
N GLY A 269 13.50 30.14 -11.74
CA GLY A 269 12.25 30.61 -12.34
C GLY A 269 11.02 30.62 -11.48
N PHE A 270 11.10 30.16 -10.22
CA PHE A 270 9.95 30.03 -9.31
C PHE A 270 10.10 30.77 -7.99
N ALA A 271 11.01 31.74 -7.91
CA ALA A 271 11.23 32.51 -6.70
C ALA A 271 9.97 33.28 -6.27
N VAL A 272 9.65 33.20 -4.99
CA VAL A 272 8.64 34.03 -4.34
C VAL A 272 9.34 35.23 -3.66
N ALA A 273 8.85 36.44 -3.91
CA ALA A 273 9.43 37.65 -3.34
C ALA A 273 9.34 37.64 -1.79
N ALA A 274 10.38 38.09 -1.10
CA ALA A 274 10.44 38.13 0.36
C ALA A 274 9.22 38.84 1.00
N LYS A 275 8.75 39.94 0.41
CA LYS A 275 7.55 40.67 0.86
C LYS A 275 6.28 39.81 0.84
N VAL A 276 6.16 38.87 -0.11
CA VAL A 276 5.03 37.92 -0.16
C VAL A 276 5.14 36.95 0.99
N LEU A 277 6.34 36.40 1.25
CA LEU A 277 6.58 35.50 2.37
C LEU A 277 6.30 36.16 3.71
N GLU A 278 6.75 37.40 3.91
CA GLU A 278 6.46 38.17 5.11
C GLU A 278 4.94 38.34 5.32
N THR A 279 4.22 38.65 4.25
CA THR A 279 2.73 38.75 4.28
C THR A 279 2.07 37.44 4.69
N VAL A 280 2.52 36.31 4.14
CA VAL A 280 2.00 34.99 4.47
C VAL A 280 2.37 34.60 5.90
N PHE A 281 3.60 34.85 6.36
CA PHE A 281 4.03 34.57 7.73
C PHE A 281 3.26 35.38 8.77
N ALA A 282 2.88 36.61 8.44
CA ALA A 282 2.04 37.45 9.30
C ALA A 282 0.60 36.87 9.42
N ARG A 283 0.07 36.23 8.39
CA ARG A 283 -1.25 35.58 8.41
C ARG A 283 -1.23 34.21 9.09
N HIS A 284 -0.07 33.55 9.10
CA HIS A 284 0.16 32.24 9.70
C HIS A 284 1.12 32.36 10.91
N ASP A 285 0.73 33.10 11.93
CA ASP A 285 1.50 33.43 13.12
C ASP A 285 1.96 32.22 13.95
N ARG A 286 1.25 31.09 13.82
CA ARG A 286 1.54 29.85 14.53
C ARG A 286 2.60 28.98 13.87
N LEU A 287 3.15 29.39 12.74
CA LEU A 287 4.26 28.65 12.09
C LEU A 287 5.53 28.80 12.93
N SER A 288 6.18 27.66 13.19
CA SER A 288 7.50 27.66 13.82
C SER A 288 8.57 28.22 12.87
N GLU A 289 9.72 28.58 13.43
CA GLU A 289 10.85 29.04 12.64
C GLU A 289 11.34 27.97 11.65
N GLU A 290 11.36 26.70 12.06
CA GLU A 290 11.67 25.57 11.20
C GLU A 290 10.70 25.45 10.00
N GLN A 291 9.40 25.62 10.25
CA GLN A 291 8.39 25.63 9.20
C GLN A 291 8.52 26.84 8.26
N ARG A 292 8.82 28.02 8.80
CA ARG A 292 9.09 29.22 7.99
C ARG A 292 10.31 29.05 7.11
N THR A 293 11.38 28.47 7.65
CA THR A 293 12.61 28.15 6.91
C THR A 293 12.31 27.15 5.79
N ALA A 294 11.53 26.11 6.07
CA ALA A 294 11.15 25.13 5.06
C ALA A 294 10.25 25.75 3.95
N ILE A 295 9.33 26.66 4.31
CA ILE A 295 8.53 27.41 3.31
C ILE A 295 9.45 28.29 2.46
N ALA A 296 10.39 29.02 3.08
CA ALA A 296 11.34 29.84 2.35
C ALA A 296 12.19 29.02 1.39
N HIS A 297 12.61 27.83 1.80
CA HIS A 297 13.34 26.88 0.95
C HIS A 297 12.51 26.51 -0.28
N VAL A 298 11.28 25.95 -0.12
CA VAL A 298 10.48 25.52 -1.27
C VAL A 298 9.89 26.68 -2.10
N ALA A 299 9.92 27.91 -1.56
CA ALA A 299 9.58 29.13 -2.26
C ALA A 299 10.79 29.74 -3.01
N GLY A 300 11.94 29.07 -2.98
CA GLY A 300 13.15 29.43 -3.70
C GLY A 300 13.00 29.33 -5.21
N SER A 301 14.05 29.73 -5.94
CA SER A 301 14.05 29.84 -7.38
C SER A 301 14.12 28.49 -8.11
N GLU A 302 14.66 27.46 -7.48
CA GLU A 302 14.93 26.16 -8.09
C GLU A 302 13.64 25.45 -8.54
N ARG A 303 13.74 24.64 -9.59
CA ARG A 303 12.60 23.91 -10.16
C ARG A 303 12.35 22.55 -9.55
N ILE A 304 13.25 22.08 -8.65
CA ILE A 304 13.01 20.94 -7.79
C ILE A 304 13.51 21.26 -6.40
N GLU A 305 12.67 21.07 -5.42
CA GLU A 305 13.01 21.23 -4.01
C GLU A 305 12.31 20.17 -3.18
N ALA A 306 12.85 19.87 -2.03
CA ALA A 306 12.34 18.79 -1.19
C ALA A 306 12.20 19.18 0.28
N ILE A 307 11.21 18.57 0.93
CA ILE A 307 11.01 18.63 2.37
C ILE A 307 11.00 17.21 2.91
N VAL A 308 11.91 16.96 3.83
CA VAL A 308 11.92 15.75 4.64
C VAL A 308 11.31 16.08 6.00
N GLY A 309 10.08 15.63 6.23
CA GLY A 309 9.39 15.94 7.48
C GLY A 309 8.97 14.71 8.24
N ARG A 310 9.33 14.64 9.51
CA ARG A 310 9.02 13.51 10.39
C ARG A 310 7.51 13.36 10.62
N ALA A 311 7.07 12.19 11.11
CA ALA A 311 5.68 11.97 11.46
C ALA A 311 5.23 12.93 12.56
N GLY A 312 4.28 13.82 12.26
CA GLY A 312 3.78 14.81 13.22
C GLY A 312 4.55 16.14 13.25
N ALA A 313 5.40 16.41 12.26
CA ALA A 313 6.14 17.68 12.14
C ALA A 313 5.32 18.83 11.52
N GLY A 314 4.02 18.65 11.27
CA GLY A 314 3.15 19.72 10.76
C GLY A 314 3.31 20.03 9.27
N LYS A 315 3.72 19.05 8.45
CA LYS A 315 3.88 19.19 6.98
C LYS A 315 2.67 19.84 6.29
N THR A 316 1.47 19.39 6.61
CA THR A 316 0.24 19.88 5.98
C THR A 316 -0.03 21.34 6.31
N THR A 317 0.20 21.75 7.55
CA THR A 317 0.07 23.16 7.99
C THR A 317 1.04 24.06 7.22
N MET A 318 2.29 23.62 7.09
CA MET A 318 3.31 24.30 6.33
C MET A 318 2.94 24.39 4.84
N MET A 319 2.45 23.30 4.23
CA MET A 319 2.05 23.28 2.82
C MET A 319 0.88 24.22 2.51
N LYS A 320 -0.03 24.44 3.45
CA LYS A 320 -1.10 25.44 3.32
C LYS A 320 -0.54 26.85 3.15
N ALA A 321 0.44 27.23 3.97
CA ALA A 321 1.09 28.54 3.87
C ALA A 321 1.98 28.64 2.61
N ALA A 322 2.72 27.60 2.27
CA ALA A 322 3.51 27.55 1.03
C ALA A 322 2.64 27.73 -0.22
N ARG A 323 1.48 27.05 -0.29
CA ARG A 323 0.51 27.22 -1.36
C ARG A 323 0.08 28.69 -1.48
N GLU A 324 -0.32 29.34 -0.37
CA GLU A 324 -0.75 30.72 -0.38
C GLU A 324 0.37 31.65 -0.92
N ALA A 325 1.60 31.41 -0.55
CA ALA A 325 2.75 32.17 -1.04
C ALA A 325 2.93 32.03 -2.55
N TRP A 326 2.82 30.80 -3.07
CA TRP A 326 2.94 30.53 -4.52
C TRP A 326 1.80 31.13 -5.33
N GLU A 327 0.53 31.01 -4.84
CA GLU A 327 -0.63 31.59 -5.50
C GLU A 327 -0.57 33.13 -5.53
N LEU A 328 -0.13 33.77 -4.43
CA LEU A 328 0.11 35.22 -4.39
C LEU A 328 1.23 35.67 -5.33
N ALA A 329 2.19 34.79 -5.61
CA ALA A 329 3.23 35.04 -6.60
C ALA A 329 2.77 34.74 -8.05
N GLY A 330 1.53 34.29 -8.26
CA GLY A 330 0.93 34.04 -9.58
C GLY A 330 1.17 32.66 -10.16
N TYR A 331 1.58 31.69 -9.34
CA TYR A 331 1.75 30.28 -9.75
C TYR A 331 0.48 29.48 -9.56
N ASN A 332 0.31 28.45 -10.40
CA ASN A 332 -0.78 27.47 -10.29
C ASN A 332 -0.28 26.25 -9.51
N VAL A 333 -0.87 25.98 -8.36
CA VAL A 333 -0.45 24.87 -7.47
C VAL A 333 -1.37 23.68 -7.62
N VAL A 334 -0.78 22.53 -7.94
CA VAL A 334 -1.49 21.24 -8.04
C VAL A 334 -0.72 20.17 -7.28
N GLY A 335 -1.41 19.12 -6.86
CA GLY A 335 -0.80 18.08 -6.05
C GLY A 335 -1.04 16.66 -6.54
N GLY A 336 -0.18 15.77 -6.08
CA GLY A 336 -0.31 14.34 -6.31
C GLY A 336 0.18 13.52 -5.13
N ALA A 337 -0.42 12.36 -4.92
CA ALA A 337 0.05 11.36 -3.96
C ALA A 337 -0.23 9.95 -4.47
N LEU A 338 0.50 8.96 -3.97
CA LEU A 338 0.30 7.56 -4.36
C LEU A 338 -1.09 7.05 -3.98
N ALA A 339 -1.56 7.37 -2.77
CA ALA A 339 -2.84 6.93 -2.23
C ALA A 339 -3.91 8.01 -2.34
N GLY A 340 -5.16 7.63 -2.63
CA GLY A 340 -6.29 8.55 -2.71
C GLY A 340 -6.54 9.32 -1.41
N LYS A 341 -6.35 8.69 -0.23
CA LYS A 341 -6.47 9.34 1.08
C LYS A 341 -5.43 10.45 1.29
N ALA A 342 -4.18 10.23 0.84
CA ALA A 342 -3.13 11.24 0.95
C ALA A 342 -3.41 12.42 0.01
N ALA A 343 -3.79 12.16 -1.24
CA ALA A 343 -4.17 13.20 -2.19
C ALA A 343 -5.35 14.05 -1.67
N GLU A 344 -6.33 13.40 -1.06
CA GLU A 344 -7.46 14.12 -0.44
C GLU A 344 -7.05 14.92 0.79
N GLY A 345 -6.17 14.38 1.64
CA GLY A 345 -5.61 15.11 2.78
C GLY A 345 -4.93 16.39 2.32
N LEU A 346 -4.11 16.31 1.28
CA LEU A 346 -3.45 17.46 0.67
C LEU A 346 -4.46 18.48 0.12
N GLU A 347 -5.56 18.01 -0.50
CA GLU A 347 -6.61 18.89 -1.01
C GLU A 347 -7.41 19.55 0.11
N LYS A 348 -7.88 18.78 1.10
CA LYS A 348 -8.75 19.31 2.17
C LYS A 348 -8.02 20.18 3.19
N GLU A 349 -6.83 19.75 3.59
CA GLU A 349 -6.10 20.36 4.71
C GLU A 349 -5.16 21.49 4.23
N ALA A 350 -4.46 21.29 3.10
CA ALA A 350 -3.58 22.31 2.53
C ALA A 350 -4.26 23.16 1.44
N GLY A 351 -5.42 22.74 0.93
CA GLY A 351 -6.16 23.42 -0.12
C GLY A 351 -5.54 23.28 -1.51
N ILE A 352 -4.64 22.31 -1.72
CA ILE A 352 -3.98 22.04 -2.99
C ILE A 352 -4.81 21.07 -3.81
N PRO A 353 -5.36 21.44 -4.98
CA PRO A 353 -6.12 20.51 -5.83
C PRO A 353 -5.29 19.28 -6.19
N SER A 354 -5.69 18.10 -5.72
CA SER A 354 -4.84 16.91 -5.71
C SER A 354 -5.50 15.66 -6.26
N ARG A 355 -4.69 14.77 -6.85
CA ARG A 355 -5.12 13.48 -7.41
C ARG A 355 -4.09 12.40 -7.13
N THR A 356 -4.49 11.14 -7.33
CA THR A 356 -3.51 10.04 -7.32
C THR A 356 -2.56 10.13 -8.51
N LEU A 357 -1.33 9.66 -8.33
CA LEU A 357 -0.32 9.64 -9.40
C LEU A 357 -0.81 8.87 -10.62
N ALA A 358 -1.46 7.72 -10.42
CA ALA A 358 -2.08 6.95 -11.51
C ALA A 358 -3.13 7.76 -12.30
N SER A 359 -3.91 8.61 -11.61
CA SER A 359 -4.87 9.51 -12.27
C SER A 359 -4.16 10.59 -13.10
N TRP A 360 -3.03 11.13 -12.63
CA TRP A 360 -2.22 12.06 -13.39
C TRP A 360 -1.65 11.42 -14.66
N GLU A 361 -1.02 10.24 -14.54
CA GLU A 361 -0.46 9.49 -15.66
C GLU A 361 -1.52 9.17 -16.72
N LEU A 362 -2.72 8.77 -16.31
CA LEU A 362 -3.82 8.50 -17.23
C LEU A 362 -4.25 9.77 -17.98
N ASN A 363 -4.41 10.89 -17.26
CA ASN A 363 -4.78 12.17 -17.89
C ASN A 363 -3.72 12.64 -18.89
N TRP A 364 -2.44 12.51 -18.56
CA TRP A 364 -1.36 12.89 -19.49
C TRP A 364 -1.32 12.02 -20.74
N LYS A 365 -1.53 10.70 -20.61
CA LYS A 365 -1.65 9.78 -21.76
C LYS A 365 -2.82 10.15 -22.68
N GLN A 366 -3.89 10.70 -22.11
CA GLN A 366 -5.06 11.17 -22.87
C GLN A 366 -4.91 12.62 -23.38
N GLY A 367 -3.78 13.27 -23.15
CA GLY A 367 -3.52 14.65 -23.54
C GLY A 367 -4.22 15.71 -22.69
N HIS A 368 -4.82 15.31 -21.58
CA HIS A 368 -5.51 16.20 -20.66
C HIS A 368 -4.57 16.71 -19.55
N ARG A 369 -4.94 17.86 -18.93
CA ARG A 369 -4.28 18.44 -17.73
C ARG A 369 -2.77 18.58 -17.89
N ARG A 370 -2.35 19.16 -18.98
CA ARG A 370 -0.92 19.46 -19.22
C ARG A 370 -0.41 20.44 -18.18
N LEU A 371 0.78 20.17 -17.68
CA LEU A 371 1.53 21.10 -16.85
C LEU A 371 2.17 22.17 -17.74
N ASP A 372 2.48 23.32 -17.17
CA ASP A 372 3.15 24.44 -17.85
C ASP A 372 4.23 25.09 -16.98
N GLY A 373 4.93 26.07 -17.51
CA GLY A 373 6.01 26.79 -16.84
C GLY A 373 5.56 27.69 -15.67
N LYS A 374 4.28 27.76 -15.34
CA LYS A 374 3.74 28.43 -14.14
C LYS A 374 3.18 27.45 -13.13
N THR A 375 3.28 26.15 -13.39
CA THR A 375 2.75 25.12 -12.51
C THR A 375 3.77 24.70 -11.46
N ILE A 376 3.33 24.64 -10.21
CA ILE A 376 4.06 24.02 -9.09
C ILE A 376 3.32 22.72 -8.77
N PHE A 377 4.01 21.59 -8.92
CA PHE A 377 3.50 20.27 -8.61
C PHE A 377 4.03 19.80 -7.27
N VAL A 378 3.14 19.66 -6.29
CA VAL A 378 3.47 19.11 -4.95
C VAL A 378 3.23 17.61 -4.95
N LEU A 379 4.27 16.80 -4.73
CA LEU A 379 4.18 15.36 -4.60
C LEU A 379 4.31 15.00 -3.13
N ASP A 380 3.18 14.65 -2.51
CA ASP A 380 3.12 14.26 -1.10
C ASP A 380 3.32 12.75 -0.93
N GLU A 381 3.80 12.34 0.26
CA GLU A 381 4.21 10.98 0.59
C GLU A 381 5.22 10.41 -0.44
N ALA A 382 6.13 11.26 -0.92
CA ALA A 382 7.11 10.96 -1.97
C ALA A 382 8.01 9.75 -1.64
N GLY A 383 8.21 9.46 -0.35
CA GLY A 383 8.95 8.27 0.14
C GLY A 383 8.38 6.92 -0.32
N MET A 384 7.10 6.88 -0.71
CA MET A 384 6.43 5.68 -1.18
C MET A 384 6.43 5.50 -2.71
N VAL A 385 7.00 6.44 -3.46
CA VAL A 385 6.99 6.44 -4.93
C VAL A 385 8.17 5.64 -5.48
N SER A 386 7.90 4.70 -6.39
CA SER A 386 8.93 3.87 -7.03
C SER A 386 9.83 4.66 -7.97
N SER A 387 11.05 4.12 -8.29
CA SER A 387 11.97 4.76 -9.24
C SER A 387 11.34 4.96 -10.62
N ARG A 388 10.55 4.00 -11.12
CA ARG A 388 9.87 4.14 -12.45
C ARG A 388 8.84 5.25 -12.43
N GLN A 389 8.02 5.30 -11.42
CA GLN A 389 6.98 6.32 -11.31
C GLN A 389 7.58 7.70 -11.07
N MET A 390 8.56 7.82 -10.18
CA MET A 390 9.28 9.08 -9.95
C MET A 390 9.95 9.60 -11.23
N ALA A 391 10.60 8.73 -12.01
CA ALA A 391 11.21 9.09 -13.29
C ALA A 391 10.18 9.66 -14.26
N THR A 392 8.96 9.08 -14.33
CA THR A 392 7.86 9.58 -15.17
C THR A 392 7.45 11.00 -14.76
N PHE A 393 7.32 11.26 -13.47
CA PHE A 393 6.93 12.59 -12.95
C PHE A 393 8.04 13.62 -13.16
N VAL A 394 9.29 13.30 -12.82
CA VAL A 394 10.44 14.17 -13.06
C VAL A 394 10.57 14.52 -14.55
N GLU A 395 10.34 13.55 -15.45
CA GLU A 395 10.35 13.79 -16.89
C GLU A 395 9.22 14.72 -17.33
N ALA A 396 7.99 14.51 -16.85
CA ALA A 396 6.84 15.35 -17.18
C ALA A 396 7.05 16.81 -16.72
N ILE A 397 7.56 16.99 -15.51
CA ILE A 397 7.90 18.31 -14.93
C ILE A 397 8.99 19.00 -15.77
N THR A 398 10.05 18.26 -16.13
CA THR A 398 11.14 18.77 -16.94
C THR A 398 10.64 19.26 -18.30
N LYS A 399 9.81 18.46 -18.99
CA LYS A 399 9.22 18.80 -20.30
C LYS A 399 8.28 20.00 -20.24
N ALA A 400 7.56 20.15 -19.14
CA ALA A 400 6.62 21.26 -18.95
C ALA A 400 7.31 22.56 -18.51
N GLY A 401 8.57 22.51 -18.08
CA GLY A 401 9.25 23.63 -17.44
C GLY A 401 8.63 24.04 -16.10
N ALA A 402 7.90 23.12 -15.46
CA ALA A 402 7.24 23.29 -14.17
C ALA A 402 8.23 23.17 -12.99
N LYS A 403 7.74 23.45 -11.77
CA LYS A 403 8.46 23.16 -10.51
C LYS A 403 7.89 21.90 -9.85
N LEU A 404 8.77 21.07 -9.30
CA LEU A 404 8.44 19.90 -8.48
C LEU A 404 8.82 20.14 -7.02
N VAL A 405 7.87 20.00 -6.14
CA VAL A 405 8.12 20.02 -4.68
C VAL A 405 7.83 18.63 -4.13
N LEU A 406 8.88 17.97 -3.65
CA LEU A 406 8.81 16.65 -3.05
C LEU A 406 8.61 16.76 -1.54
N VAL A 407 7.54 16.18 -1.02
CA VAL A 407 7.26 16.16 0.43
C VAL A 407 7.17 14.71 0.88
N GLY A 408 7.96 14.33 1.90
CA GLY A 408 7.93 12.94 2.33
C GLY A 408 8.72 12.70 3.60
N ASP A 409 8.74 11.44 4.01
CA ASP A 409 9.56 10.91 5.09
C ASP A 409 10.15 9.58 4.61
N ALA A 410 11.45 9.54 4.35
CA ALA A 410 12.14 8.36 3.84
C ALA A 410 12.16 7.19 4.85
N GLU A 411 11.90 7.46 6.12
CA GLU A 411 11.91 6.47 7.19
C GLU A 411 10.52 5.86 7.45
N GLN A 412 9.45 6.42 6.88
CA GLN A 412 8.13 5.79 6.89
C GLN A 412 8.06 4.60 5.94
N LEU A 413 6.89 4.26 5.45
CA LEU A 413 6.73 3.12 4.53
C LEU A 413 7.44 3.36 3.20
N GLN A 414 8.11 2.33 2.72
CA GLN A 414 8.88 2.37 1.48
C GLN A 414 8.03 1.98 0.24
N PRO A 415 8.52 2.28 -0.99
CA PRO A 415 7.87 1.86 -2.21
C PRO A 415 7.66 0.35 -2.27
N ILE A 416 6.56 -0.09 -2.86
CA ILE A 416 6.29 -1.51 -3.08
C ILE A 416 7.06 -2.01 -4.30
N GLU A 417 7.10 -1.20 -5.37
CA GLU A 417 7.88 -1.45 -6.57
C GLU A 417 9.37 -1.13 -6.36
N ALA A 418 10.17 -1.29 -7.40
CA ALA A 418 11.62 -1.09 -7.36
C ALA A 418 12.04 0.35 -6.98
N GLY A 419 13.08 0.46 -6.17
CA GLY A 419 13.84 1.66 -5.88
C GLY A 419 13.37 2.49 -4.68
N ALA A 420 14.21 3.48 -4.32
CA ALA A 420 14.00 4.46 -3.27
C ALA A 420 14.32 5.86 -3.82
N ALA A 421 13.56 6.25 -4.86
CA ALA A 421 13.81 7.44 -5.66
C ALA A 421 13.83 8.73 -4.85
N PHE A 422 12.89 8.90 -3.91
CA PHE A 422 12.84 10.09 -3.04
C PHE A 422 14.15 10.29 -2.28
N ARG A 423 14.64 9.24 -1.61
CA ARG A 423 15.91 9.28 -0.90
C ARG A 423 17.07 9.63 -1.84
N ALA A 424 17.14 8.97 -3.00
CA ALA A 424 18.20 9.20 -3.97
C ALA A 424 18.23 10.63 -4.53
N ILE A 425 17.07 11.28 -4.68
CA ILE A 425 16.95 12.68 -5.13
C ILE A 425 17.37 13.62 -4.00
N VAL A 426 16.78 13.51 -2.81
CA VAL A 426 17.03 14.48 -1.72
C VAL A 426 18.48 14.48 -1.24
N GLU A 427 19.17 13.33 -1.27
CA GLU A 427 20.59 13.22 -0.95
C GLU A 427 21.49 14.02 -1.92
N ARG A 428 21.00 14.36 -3.12
CA ARG A 428 21.75 15.03 -4.19
C ARG A 428 21.34 16.46 -4.46
N THR A 429 20.04 16.75 -4.34
CA THR A 429 19.50 18.11 -4.58
C THR A 429 19.37 18.92 -3.31
N GLY A 430 19.55 18.30 -2.15
CA GLY A 430 19.28 18.95 -0.86
C GLY A 430 17.81 18.92 -0.47
N TYR A 431 17.53 19.32 0.75
CA TYR A 431 16.18 19.38 1.32
C TYR A 431 16.12 20.27 2.54
N ALA A 432 14.95 20.79 2.84
CA ALA A 432 14.66 21.32 4.17
C ALA A 432 14.12 20.20 5.07
N GLU A 433 14.55 20.16 6.33
CA GLU A 433 14.12 19.16 7.28
C GLU A 433 13.15 19.73 8.30
N LEU A 434 12.10 18.98 8.63
CA LEU A 434 11.19 19.26 9.73
C LEU A 434 11.38 18.17 10.79
N GLU A 435 12.21 18.45 11.79
CA GLU A 435 12.54 17.53 12.89
C GLU A 435 11.63 17.70 14.09
N THR A 436 11.18 18.93 14.35
CA THR A 436 10.35 19.25 15.52
C THR A 436 9.02 18.52 15.45
N ILE A 437 8.80 17.63 16.41
CA ILE A 437 7.59 16.82 16.50
C ILE A 437 6.59 17.50 17.42
N TYR A 438 5.41 17.84 16.90
CA TYR A 438 4.34 18.50 17.64
C TYR A 438 3.26 17.53 18.14
N ARG A 439 3.26 16.30 17.63
CA ARG A 439 2.19 15.33 17.92
C ARG A 439 2.18 14.88 19.36
N GLN A 440 3.33 14.48 19.92
CA GLN A 440 3.43 13.99 21.29
C GLN A 440 3.47 15.15 22.28
N LYS A 441 2.75 15.04 23.40
CA LYS A 441 2.69 16.06 24.43
C LYS A 441 3.95 16.10 25.30
N GLU A 442 4.49 14.94 25.65
CA GLU A 442 5.65 14.79 26.52
C GLU A 442 6.97 14.88 25.74
N ASP A 443 7.96 15.60 26.28
CA ASP A 443 9.27 15.78 25.63
C ASP A 443 10.02 14.48 25.37
N TRP A 444 9.98 13.55 26.35
CA TRP A 444 10.64 12.27 26.19
C TRP A 444 9.99 11.42 25.08
N MET A 445 8.68 11.54 24.86
CA MET A 445 7.99 10.85 23.76
C MET A 445 8.37 11.46 22.40
N ARG A 446 8.57 12.79 22.34
CA ARG A 446 9.09 13.46 21.14
C ARG A 446 10.51 12.98 20.83
N ALA A 447 11.37 12.91 21.86
CA ALA A 447 12.73 12.40 21.72
C ALA A 447 12.73 10.93 21.22
N ALA A 448 11.92 10.05 21.85
CA ALA A 448 11.81 8.65 21.41
C ALA A 448 11.26 8.53 19.98
N SER A 449 10.32 9.38 19.58
CA SER A 449 9.81 9.42 18.20
C SER A 449 10.88 9.86 17.19
N LEU A 450 11.75 10.78 17.59
CA LEU A 450 12.90 11.21 16.80
C LEU A 450 13.96 10.10 16.71
N ASP A 451 14.19 9.34 17.80
CA ASP A 451 15.07 8.16 17.77
C ASP A 451 14.57 7.11 16.80
N LEU A 452 13.26 6.81 16.79
CA LEU A 452 12.65 5.91 15.82
C LEU A 452 12.85 6.42 14.38
N ALA A 453 12.61 7.71 14.13
CA ALA A 453 12.81 8.34 12.83
C ALA A 453 14.26 8.26 12.35
N ARG A 454 15.22 8.31 13.26
CA ARG A 454 16.66 8.17 12.97
C ARG A 454 17.13 6.71 12.96
N GLY A 455 16.22 5.75 13.16
CA GLY A 455 16.51 4.32 13.19
C GLY A 455 17.17 3.83 14.46
N ARG A 456 17.21 4.63 15.49
CA ARG A 456 17.68 4.27 16.84
C ARG A 456 16.56 3.61 17.64
N VAL A 457 16.13 2.45 17.16
CA VAL A 457 14.96 1.72 17.73
C VAL A 457 15.26 1.24 19.15
N ALA A 458 16.50 0.86 19.43
CA ALA A 458 16.93 0.40 20.76
C ALA A 458 16.77 1.49 21.82
N GLU A 459 17.20 2.70 21.52
CA GLU A 459 17.10 3.86 22.41
C GLU A 459 15.64 4.23 22.68
N ALA A 460 14.81 4.21 21.63
CA ALA A 460 13.39 4.45 21.77
C ALA A 460 12.73 3.38 22.66
N LEU A 461 13.00 2.09 22.40
CA LEU A 461 12.47 0.98 23.22
C LEU A 461 12.96 1.07 24.67
N SER A 462 14.21 1.47 24.91
CA SER A 462 14.76 1.72 26.25
C SER A 462 13.99 2.83 26.96
N SER A 463 13.72 3.95 26.28
CA SER A 463 12.95 5.08 26.84
C SER A 463 11.52 4.67 27.24
N TYR A 464 10.82 3.93 26.37
CA TYR A 464 9.50 3.37 26.68
C TYR A 464 9.58 2.29 27.77
N GLY A 465 10.63 1.46 27.77
CA GLY A 465 10.88 0.42 28.78
C GLY A 465 11.09 0.99 30.17
N ALA A 466 11.89 2.06 30.29
CA ALA A 466 12.13 2.77 31.55
C ALA A 466 10.86 3.35 32.17
N LYS A 467 9.81 3.59 31.35
CA LYS A 467 8.48 4.03 31.78
C LYS A 467 7.48 2.87 31.95
N GLY A 468 7.95 1.60 31.89
CA GLY A 468 7.09 0.42 31.99
C GLY A 468 6.12 0.23 30.80
N ARG A 469 6.45 0.84 29.63
CA ARG A 469 5.59 0.83 28.44
C ARG A 469 5.99 -0.23 27.39
N VAL A 470 7.00 -1.07 27.68
CA VAL A 470 7.37 -2.24 26.86
C VAL A 470 7.10 -3.48 27.70
N ILE A 471 6.04 -4.21 27.32
CA ILE A 471 5.45 -5.26 28.16
C ILE A 471 5.59 -6.61 27.46
N GLY A 472 6.52 -7.42 27.95
CA GLY A 472 6.72 -8.81 27.49
C GLY A 472 5.88 -9.79 28.31
N ARG A 473 5.30 -10.78 27.62
CA ARG A 473 4.65 -11.94 28.24
C ARG A 473 5.20 -13.22 27.61
N PRO A 474 5.16 -14.37 28.29
CA PRO A 474 5.74 -15.61 27.74
C PRO A 474 5.21 -15.96 26.34
N LEU A 475 3.90 -15.94 26.16
CA LEU A 475 3.22 -16.26 24.91
C LEU A 475 2.60 -14.99 24.29
N LYS A 476 2.34 -15.05 23.00
CA LYS A 476 1.63 -13.98 22.29
C LYS A 476 0.19 -13.81 22.80
N LEU A 477 -0.48 -14.90 23.15
CA LEU A 477 -1.83 -14.86 23.68
C LEU A 477 -1.86 -14.10 25.02
N ASP A 478 -0.93 -14.39 25.93
CA ASP A 478 -0.82 -13.70 27.22
C ASP A 478 -0.57 -12.20 27.01
N ALA A 479 0.21 -11.84 25.98
CA ALA A 479 0.45 -10.44 25.60
C ALA A 479 -0.82 -9.74 25.09
N ILE A 480 -1.65 -10.45 24.31
CA ILE A 480 -2.96 -9.96 23.82
C ILE A 480 -3.89 -9.73 24.99
N GLU A 481 -4.03 -10.70 25.91
CA GLU A 481 -4.87 -10.59 27.11
C GLU A 481 -4.45 -9.43 28.01
N THR A 482 -3.13 -9.26 28.22
CA THR A 482 -2.58 -8.13 28.99
C THR A 482 -2.86 -6.80 28.29
N LEU A 483 -2.67 -6.73 26.97
CA LEU A 483 -2.96 -5.52 26.18
C LEU A 483 -4.44 -5.12 26.32
N ILE A 484 -5.36 -6.07 26.19
CA ILE A 484 -6.80 -5.82 26.30
C ILE A 484 -7.17 -5.43 27.74
N ALA A 485 -6.59 -6.05 28.75
CA ALA A 485 -6.83 -5.68 30.15
C ALA A 485 -6.37 -4.24 30.44
N ASP A 486 -5.18 -3.87 29.98
CA ASP A 486 -4.63 -2.52 30.14
C ASP A 486 -5.42 -1.50 29.32
N TRP A 487 -5.80 -1.85 28.07
CA TRP A 487 -6.65 -0.99 27.23
C TRP A 487 -8.01 -0.74 27.90
N ASN A 488 -8.63 -1.78 28.44
CA ASN A 488 -9.93 -1.70 29.12
C ASN A 488 -9.85 -0.88 30.42
N ARG A 489 -8.78 -1.03 31.22
CA ARG A 489 -8.56 -0.23 32.42
C ARG A 489 -8.40 1.26 32.07
N ASP A 490 -7.62 1.53 31.01
CA ASP A 490 -7.29 2.88 30.57
C ASP A 490 -8.35 3.50 29.66
N TYR A 491 -9.42 2.77 29.32
CA TYR A 491 -10.46 3.23 28.39
C TYR A 491 -11.20 4.45 28.93
N ASP A 492 -11.22 5.50 28.15
CA ASP A 492 -11.90 6.77 28.40
C ASP A 492 -12.70 7.12 27.14
N PRO A 493 -14.04 7.28 27.23
CA PRO A 493 -14.89 7.61 26.08
C PRO A 493 -14.57 8.96 25.43
N GLU A 494 -13.96 9.89 26.20
CA GLU A 494 -13.58 11.24 25.74
C GLU A 494 -12.21 11.26 25.05
N LYS A 495 -11.44 10.18 25.14
CA LYS A 495 -10.12 10.03 24.53
C LYS A 495 -10.18 9.13 23.29
N SER A 496 -9.55 9.58 22.23
CA SER A 496 -9.34 8.73 21.05
C SER A 496 -8.29 7.67 21.37
N THR A 497 -8.66 6.40 21.26
CA THR A 497 -7.78 5.27 21.51
C THR A 497 -7.71 4.35 20.29
N LEU A 498 -6.54 3.74 20.06
CA LEU A 498 -6.34 2.82 18.95
C LEU A 498 -5.40 1.68 19.34
N ILE A 499 -5.81 0.47 19.03
CA ILE A 499 -4.94 -0.71 19.14
C ILE A 499 -4.35 -0.97 17.76
N LEU A 500 -3.02 -1.12 17.69
CA LEU A 500 -2.30 -1.37 16.45
C LEU A 500 -1.69 -2.77 16.43
N ALA A 501 -1.93 -3.49 15.38
CA ALA A 501 -1.24 -4.75 15.09
C ALA A 501 -0.88 -4.83 13.61
N HIS A 502 0.08 -5.67 13.25
CA HIS A 502 0.47 -5.85 11.85
C HIS A 502 -0.47 -6.81 11.13
N LEU A 503 -0.82 -7.93 11.78
CA LEU A 503 -1.61 -9.01 11.18
C LEU A 503 -3.11 -8.80 11.38
N ARG A 504 -3.91 -8.91 10.33
CA ARG A 504 -5.37 -8.75 10.38
C ARG A 504 -6.07 -9.71 11.38
N ARG A 505 -5.58 -10.95 11.47
CA ARG A 505 -6.13 -11.91 12.45
C ARG A 505 -6.04 -11.36 13.88
N ASP A 506 -4.90 -10.71 14.18
CA ASP A 506 -4.66 -10.12 15.48
C ASP A 506 -5.60 -8.92 15.70
N VAL A 507 -5.75 -8.07 14.67
CA VAL A 507 -6.69 -6.95 14.67
C VAL A 507 -8.11 -7.41 14.92
N ARG A 508 -8.55 -8.48 14.25
CA ARG A 508 -9.90 -9.04 14.47
C ARG A 508 -10.08 -9.56 15.87
N GLN A 509 -9.14 -10.33 16.38
CA GLN A 509 -9.17 -10.85 17.76
C GLN A 509 -9.22 -9.71 18.76
N LEU A 510 -8.38 -8.69 18.59
CA LEU A 510 -8.33 -7.52 19.46
C LEU A 510 -9.63 -6.71 19.42
N ASN A 511 -10.27 -6.56 18.27
CA ASN A 511 -11.57 -5.89 18.16
C ASN A 511 -12.68 -6.63 18.91
N ILE A 512 -12.72 -7.97 18.80
CA ILE A 512 -13.70 -8.81 19.51
C ILE A 512 -13.49 -8.66 21.01
N MET A 513 -12.28 -8.90 21.50
CA MET A 513 -11.97 -8.84 22.93
C MET A 513 -12.16 -7.45 23.53
N ALA A 514 -11.81 -6.40 22.79
CA ALA A 514 -12.02 -5.02 23.25
C ALA A 514 -13.51 -4.70 23.42
N ARG A 515 -14.32 -5.08 22.44
CA ARG A 515 -15.78 -4.89 22.51
C ARG A 515 -16.42 -5.67 23.66
N GLU A 516 -16.05 -6.95 23.83
CA GLU A 516 -16.53 -7.79 24.93
C GLU A 516 -16.28 -7.11 26.29
N LYS A 517 -15.10 -6.51 26.49
CA LYS A 517 -14.79 -5.80 27.73
C LYS A 517 -15.65 -4.54 27.96
N LEU A 518 -16.04 -3.84 26.90
CA LEU A 518 -16.95 -2.69 27.04
C LEU A 518 -18.37 -3.14 27.39
N VAL A 519 -18.84 -4.25 26.81
CA VAL A 519 -20.14 -4.86 27.15
C VAL A 519 -20.14 -5.34 28.60
N GLU A 520 -19.12 -6.09 29.03
CA GLU A 520 -18.96 -6.55 30.42
C GLU A 520 -19.00 -5.40 31.44
N ARG A 521 -18.48 -4.22 31.08
CA ARG A 521 -18.51 -3.01 31.91
C ARG A 521 -19.84 -2.24 31.84
N GLY A 522 -20.76 -2.65 30.99
CA GLY A 522 -22.02 -1.91 30.75
C GLY A 522 -21.81 -0.55 30.07
N LEU A 523 -20.65 -0.32 29.42
CA LEU A 523 -20.38 0.94 28.69
C LEU A 523 -21.03 0.98 27.31
N ILE A 524 -21.29 -0.20 26.75
CA ILE A 524 -22.07 -0.40 25.53
C ILE A 524 -22.99 -1.61 25.74
N GLU A 525 -24.10 -1.65 25.04
CA GLU A 525 -25.02 -2.78 25.02
C GLU A 525 -24.54 -3.88 24.07
N GLU A 526 -25.18 -5.06 24.10
CA GLU A 526 -24.95 -6.11 23.09
C GLU A 526 -25.25 -5.60 21.68
N GLY A 527 -26.26 -4.74 21.55
CA GLY A 527 -26.60 -4.04 20.34
C GLY A 527 -27.41 -4.85 19.36
N HIS A 528 -27.45 -4.41 18.11
CA HIS A 528 -28.25 -4.98 17.04
C HIS A 528 -27.38 -5.64 15.98
N ALA A 529 -27.89 -6.75 15.43
CA ALA A 529 -27.21 -7.45 14.34
C ALA A 529 -27.18 -6.57 13.07
N PHE A 530 -26.00 -6.48 12.51
CA PHE A 530 -25.72 -5.79 11.26
C PHE A 530 -24.87 -6.70 10.36
N LYS A 531 -25.27 -6.91 9.14
CA LYS A 531 -24.57 -7.76 8.19
C LYS A 531 -23.44 -6.98 7.53
N THR A 532 -22.21 -7.19 7.98
CA THR A 532 -21.02 -6.62 7.34
C THR A 532 -20.45 -7.54 6.26
N GLU A 533 -19.50 -7.05 5.48
CA GLU A 533 -18.78 -7.85 4.49
C GLU A 533 -18.02 -9.03 5.12
N ASP A 534 -17.47 -8.83 6.30
CA ASP A 534 -16.70 -9.84 7.05
C ASP A 534 -17.61 -10.74 7.93
N GLY A 535 -18.91 -10.78 7.62
CA GLY A 535 -19.92 -11.54 8.35
C GLY A 535 -20.75 -10.68 9.32
N PRO A 536 -21.69 -11.29 10.07
CA PRO A 536 -22.53 -10.55 11.00
C PRO A 536 -21.70 -9.97 12.14
N ARG A 537 -22.02 -8.75 12.53
CA ARG A 537 -21.50 -8.04 13.70
C ARG A 537 -22.64 -7.52 14.55
N GLN A 538 -22.39 -7.30 15.81
CA GLN A 538 -23.29 -6.56 16.70
C GLN A 538 -22.77 -5.13 16.84
N PHE A 539 -23.67 -4.14 16.67
CA PHE A 539 -23.35 -2.74 16.92
C PHE A 539 -24.33 -2.14 17.89
N ALA A 540 -23.81 -1.38 18.84
CA ALA A 540 -24.54 -0.63 19.83
C ALA A 540 -24.16 0.85 19.79
N VAL A 541 -24.94 1.70 20.40
CA VAL A 541 -24.59 3.09 20.64
C VAL A 541 -23.30 3.14 21.47
N GLY A 542 -22.33 3.94 21.06
CA GLY A 542 -21.02 4.04 21.68
C GLY A 542 -19.93 3.20 21.01
N ASP A 543 -20.29 2.19 20.18
CA ASP A 543 -19.28 1.40 19.45
C ASP A 543 -18.39 2.28 18.56
N GLN A 544 -17.10 2.01 18.58
CA GLN A 544 -16.16 2.58 17.62
C GLN A 544 -16.13 1.71 16.36
N ILE A 545 -16.35 2.32 15.22
CA ILE A 545 -16.37 1.64 13.92
C ILE A 545 -15.33 2.21 12.98
N VAL A 546 -14.94 1.41 12.01
CA VAL A 546 -14.07 1.81 10.90
C VAL A 546 -14.76 1.53 9.57
N PHE A 547 -14.76 2.52 8.69
CA PHE A 547 -15.22 2.36 7.31
C PHE A 547 -14.12 1.72 6.48
N LEU A 548 -14.46 0.67 5.75
CA LEU A 548 -13.51 -0.17 5.03
C LEU A 548 -13.45 0.11 3.53
N LYS A 549 -14.33 0.99 3.02
CA LYS A 549 -14.43 1.35 1.60
C LYS A 549 -14.90 2.79 1.44
N ASN A 550 -14.43 3.43 0.36
CA ASN A 550 -14.91 4.75 -0.02
C ASN A 550 -16.36 4.66 -0.54
N GLU A 551 -17.21 5.54 -0.05
CA GLU A 551 -18.58 5.70 -0.55
C GLU A 551 -18.94 7.19 -0.61
N GLY A 552 -18.99 7.70 -1.86
CA GLY A 552 -19.19 9.13 -2.10
C GLY A 552 -20.55 9.64 -1.65
N SER A 553 -21.60 8.82 -1.78
CA SER A 553 -22.97 9.18 -1.37
C SER A 553 -23.10 9.32 0.15
N LEU A 554 -22.29 8.59 0.91
CA LEU A 554 -22.23 8.66 2.38
C LEU A 554 -21.15 9.64 2.87
N GLY A 555 -20.30 10.16 2.00
CA GLY A 555 -19.17 10.99 2.38
C GLY A 555 -18.10 10.24 3.19
N VAL A 556 -18.06 8.91 3.13
CA VAL A 556 -17.13 8.10 3.93
C VAL A 556 -15.99 7.55 3.08
N LYS A 557 -14.83 7.36 3.71
CA LYS A 557 -13.62 6.84 3.09
C LYS A 557 -13.05 5.68 3.87
N ASN A 558 -12.32 4.84 3.16
CA ASN A 558 -11.61 3.71 3.76
C ASN A 558 -10.61 4.18 4.83
N GLY A 559 -10.75 3.61 6.03
CA GLY A 559 -9.95 3.95 7.20
C GLY A 559 -10.50 5.11 8.04
N MET A 560 -11.64 5.72 7.66
CA MET A 560 -12.32 6.64 8.56
C MET A 560 -12.85 5.89 9.77
N ILE A 561 -12.66 6.50 10.94
CA ILE A 561 -13.17 6.01 12.22
C ILE A 561 -14.39 6.86 12.60
N GLY A 562 -15.42 6.21 13.06
CA GLY A 562 -16.64 6.85 13.57
C GLY A 562 -17.08 6.24 14.90
N LYS A 563 -17.95 6.95 15.62
CA LYS A 563 -18.62 6.46 16.83
C LYS A 563 -20.09 6.27 16.54
N VAL A 564 -20.66 5.13 16.84
CA VAL A 564 -22.09 4.86 16.65
C VAL A 564 -22.88 5.71 17.62
N VAL A 565 -23.83 6.49 17.10
CA VAL A 565 -24.72 7.37 17.88
C VAL A 565 -26.17 6.87 17.89
N GLU A 566 -26.55 6.05 16.90
CA GLU A 566 -27.83 5.34 16.86
C GLU A 566 -27.61 3.93 16.28
N ALA A 567 -28.26 2.92 16.85
CA ALA A 567 -28.20 1.55 16.38
C ALA A 567 -29.61 0.94 16.33
N ALA A 568 -29.90 0.25 15.23
CA ALA A 568 -31.11 -0.51 15.00
C ALA A 568 -30.79 -1.75 14.15
N PRO A 569 -31.65 -2.79 14.10
CA PRO A 569 -31.42 -3.95 13.27
C PRO A 569 -31.11 -3.57 11.82
N GLY A 570 -29.90 -3.85 11.36
CA GLY A 570 -29.45 -3.58 10.00
C GLY A 570 -29.16 -2.12 9.64
N ARG A 571 -29.24 -1.18 10.61
CA ARG A 571 -29.00 0.26 10.42
C ARG A 571 -28.22 0.84 11.59
N ILE A 572 -27.25 1.67 11.29
CA ILE A 572 -26.50 2.45 12.28
C ILE A 572 -26.32 3.88 11.80
N VAL A 573 -26.33 4.83 12.74
CA VAL A 573 -25.89 6.20 12.48
C VAL A 573 -24.56 6.40 13.19
N ALA A 574 -23.56 6.81 12.46
CA ALA A 574 -22.21 7.06 13.00
C ALA A 574 -21.87 8.54 12.92
N SER A 575 -21.23 9.04 13.97
CA SER A 575 -20.62 10.37 14.03
C SER A 575 -19.17 10.26 13.60
N ILE A 576 -18.73 11.06 12.61
CA ILE A 576 -17.37 11.06 12.07
C ILE A 576 -16.81 12.49 12.23
N GLY A 577 -15.52 12.59 12.59
CA GLY A 577 -14.83 13.86 12.76
C GLY A 577 -14.68 14.28 14.22
N GLN A 578 -14.03 15.43 14.44
CA GLN A 578 -13.84 16.05 15.77
C GLN A 578 -14.13 17.55 15.70
N GLY A 579 -14.62 18.13 16.79
CA GLY A 579 -14.89 19.56 16.89
C GLY A 579 -15.99 20.03 15.93
N GLN A 580 -15.80 21.17 15.26
CA GLN A 580 -16.78 21.76 14.33
C GLN A 580 -16.95 20.97 13.01
N GLY A 581 -16.10 19.98 12.75
CA GLY A 581 -16.15 19.13 11.55
C GLY A 581 -16.91 17.82 11.74
N VAL A 582 -17.71 17.67 12.79
CA VAL A 582 -18.49 16.45 13.05
C VAL A 582 -19.68 16.37 12.08
N HIS A 583 -19.79 15.28 11.35
CA HIS A 583 -20.96 14.98 10.54
C HIS A 583 -21.51 13.59 10.87
N ARG A 584 -22.81 13.42 10.71
CA ARG A 584 -23.48 12.15 10.91
C ARG A 584 -23.66 11.42 9.60
N VAL A 585 -23.39 10.13 9.61
CA VAL A 585 -23.52 9.23 8.46
C VAL A 585 -24.51 8.13 8.83
N ASP A 586 -25.59 8.04 8.06
CA ASP A 586 -26.60 7.00 8.18
C ASP A 586 -26.23 5.81 7.29
N VAL A 587 -26.02 4.66 7.89
CA VAL A 587 -25.53 3.46 7.23
C VAL A 587 -26.57 2.35 7.34
N ASP A 588 -27.20 2.02 6.22
CA ASP A 588 -28.09 0.88 6.09
C ASP A 588 -27.32 -0.30 5.44
N GLN A 589 -27.38 -1.48 6.07
CA GLN A 589 -26.70 -2.69 5.60
C GLN A 589 -27.12 -3.16 4.20
N ARG A 590 -28.25 -2.69 3.68
CA ARG A 590 -28.69 -2.99 2.32
C ARG A 590 -27.83 -2.28 1.29
N PHE A 591 -27.29 -1.12 1.63
CA PHE A 591 -26.54 -0.26 0.71
C PHE A 591 -25.05 -0.23 1.02
N TYR A 592 -24.65 -0.31 2.30
CA TYR A 592 -23.26 -0.26 2.71
C TYR A 592 -22.96 -1.26 3.83
N ARG A 593 -22.02 -2.18 3.58
CA ARG A 593 -21.62 -3.25 4.52
C ARG A 593 -20.13 -3.23 4.86
N ASN A 594 -19.39 -2.30 4.26
CA ASN A 594 -17.95 -2.22 4.38
C ASN A 594 -17.54 -1.48 5.65
N LEU A 595 -17.91 -2.01 6.80
CA LEU A 595 -17.54 -1.50 8.11
C LEU A 595 -17.24 -2.63 9.08
N ASP A 596 -16.44 -2.37 10.08
CA ASP A 596 -16.16 -3.30 11.18
C ASP A 596 -15.94 -2.50 12.47
N HIS A 597 -15.75 -3.17 13.61
CA HIS A 597 -15.31 -2.51 14.82
C HIS A 597 -13.96 -1.82 14.61
N GLY A 598 -13.78 -0.67 15.17
CA GLY A 598 -12.63 0.21 14.95
C GLY A 598 -11.72 0.38 16.16
N TYR A 599 -11.82 -0.46 17.21
CA TYR A 599 -10.96 -0.41 18.39
C TYR A 599 -9.50 -0.77 18.06
N ALA A 600 -9.33 -1.71 17.14
CA ALA A 600 -8.03 -2.11 16.60
C ALA A 600 -7.99 -1.96 15.08
N THR A 601 -6.79 -1.62 14.55
CA THR A 601 -6.54 -1.54 13.10
C THR A 601 -5.11 -1.98 12.76
N THR A 602 -4.85 -2.19 11.46
CA THR A 602 -3.48 -2.49 11.04
C THR A 602 -2.60 -1.25 11.07
N ILE A 603 -1.29 -1.43 11.31
CA ILE A 603 -0.30 -0.35 11.31
C ILE A 603 -0.34 0.45 10.00
N HIS A 604 -0.50 -0.22 8.85
CA HIS A 604 -0.60 0.43 7.54
C HIS A 604 -1.83 1.35 7.43
N LYS A 605 -2.99 0.92 7.94
CA LYS A 605 -4.21 1.73 7.92
C LYS A 605 -4.15 2.92 8.87
N SER A 606 -3.32 2.83 9.90
CA SER A 606 -3.12 3.93 10.85
C SER A 606 -2.24 5.06 10.31
N GLN A 607 -1.65 4.88 9.11
CA GLN A 607 -0.86 5.95 8.48
C GLN A 607 -1.73 7.20 8.27
N GLY A 608 -1.19 8.36 8.63
CA GLY A 608 -1.94 9.62 8.67
C GLY A 608 -2.87 9.79 9.89
N ALA A 609 -3.18 8.73 10.66
CA ALA A 609 -3.98 8.85 11.87
C ALA A 609 -3.18 9.46 13.03
N THR A 610 -3.88 10.21 13.87
CA THR A 610 -3.36 10.72 15.16
C THR A 610 -4.44 10.51 16.22
N VAL A 611 -4.09 9.84 17.31
CA VAL A 611 -5.00 9.53 18.43
C VAL A 611 -4.33 9.85 19.76
N ASP A 612 -5.10 9.95 20.84
CA ASP A 612 -4.53 10.29 22.13
C ASP A 612 -3.71 9.14 22.71
N ARG A 613 -4.22 7.91 22.63
CA ARG A 613 -3.56 6.72 23.22
C ARG A 613 -3.45 5.58 22.23
N VAL A 614 -2.33 4.88 22.26
CA VAL A 614 -2.04 3.74 21.37
C VAL A 614 -1.56 2.53 22.18
N LYS A 615 -2.08 1.36 21.88
CA LYS A 615 -1.52 0.08 22.33
C LYS A 615 -1.05 -0.70 21.09
N VAL A 616 0.21 -1.12 21.08
CA VAL A 616 0.82 -1.81 19.93
C VAL A 616 1.05 -3.27 20.26
N LEU A 617 0.53 -4.18 19.48
CA LEU A 617 0.88 -5.59 19.53
C LEU A 617 2.01 -5.88 18.55
N ALA A 618 3.22 -6.09 19.06
CA ALA A 618 4.36 -6.44 18.24
C ALA A 618 4.32 -7.90 17.78
N SER A 619 4.77 -8.13 16.56
CA SER A 619 4.91 -9.44 15.92
C SER A 619 6.26 -9.58 15.23
N LEU A 620 6.71 -10.83 14.97
CA LEU A 620 7.97 -11.11 14.30
C LEU A 620 8.04 -10.57 12.85
N SER A 621 6.92 -10.14 12.31
CA SER A 621 6.83 -9.53 10.98
C SER A 621 7.07 -8.02 10.95
N LEU A 622 7.26 -7.38 12.11
CA LEU A 622 7.62 -5.97 12.17
C LEU A 622 9.07 -5.76 11.71
N ASP A 623 9.30 -4.60 11.14
CA ASP A 623 10.59 -4.03 10.82
C ASP A 623 10.70 -2.62 11.36
N ARG A 624 11.79 -1.94 11.09
CA ARG A 624 12.06 -0.58 11.54
C ARG A 624 10.99 0.43 11.09
N HIS A 625 10.56 0.36 9.84
CA HIS A 625 9.59 1.29 9.26
C HIS A 625 8.20 1.11 9.85
N LEU A 626 7.74 -0.14 9.97
CA LEU A 626 6.48 -0.47 10.63
C LEU A 626 6.49 -0.09 12.11
N THR A 627 7.61 -0.31 12.80
CA THR A 627 7.80 0.09 14.19
C THR A 627 7.69 1.61 14.34
N TYR A 628 8.37 2.37 13.48
CA TYR A 628 8.27 3.81 13.47
C TYR A 628 6.83 4.29 13.25
N VAL A 629 6.13 3.77 12.26
CA VAL A 629 4.73 4.14 12.02
C VAL A 629 3.85 3.79 13.22
N ALA A 630 3.98 2.59 13.79
CA ALA A 630 3.15 2.15 14.91
C ALA A 630 3.36 2.98 16.18
N MET A 631 4.62 3.29 16.48
CA MET A 631 4.98 3.94 17.74
C MET A 631 4.89 5.47 17.69
N THR A 632 4.48 6.08 16.55
CA THR A 632 4.39 7.54 16.42
C THR A 632 2.97 8.06 16.18
N ARG A 633 1.91 7.25 16.42
CA ARG A 633 0.51 7.67 16.19
C ARG A 633 -0.13 8.39 17.37
N HIS A 634 0.40 8.23 18.57
CA HIS A 634 -0.16 8.75 19.83
C HIS A 634 0.17 10.21 20.07
N ARG A 635 -0.65 10.87 20.91
CA ARG A 635 -0.40 12.19 21.49
C ARG A 635 0.04 12.10 22.95
N GLU A 636 -0.61 11.24 23.76
CA GLU A 636 -0.50 11.21 25.22
C GLU A 636 0.16 9.96 25.75
N ASP A 637 -0.16 8.78 25.23
CA ASP A 637 0.33 7.51 25.77
C ASP A 637 0.49 6.42 24.70
N LEU A 638 1.53 5.62 24.86
CA LEU A 638 1.76 4.43 24.06
C LEU A 638 2.35 3.31 24.92
N ALA A 639 1.84 2.09 24.72
CA ALA A 639 2.45 0.88 25.26
C ALA A 639 2.58 -0.19 24.19
N LEU A 640 3.69 -0.93 24.21
CA LEU A 640 4.03 -1.99 23.27
C LEU A 640 4.00 -3.34 23.99
N TYR A 641 3.29 -4.31 23.43
CA TYR A 641 3.08 -5.65 23.99
C TYR A 641 3.64 -6.71 23.03
N TYR A 642 4.28 -7.75 23.57
CA TYR A 642 4.86 -8.82 22.74
C TYR A 642 4.98 -10.15 23.49
N GLY A 643 4.95 -11.26 22.75
CA GLY A 643 5.27 -12.59 23.27
C GLY A 643 6.79 -12.78 23.36
N SER A 644 7.35 -12.88 24.55
CA SER A 644 8.82 -12.89 24.73
C SER A 644 9.50 -14.14 24.17
N ARG A 645 8.89 -15.34 24.29
CA ARG A 645 9.48 -16.57 23.76
C ARG A 645 9.73 -16.55 22.26
N PRO A 646 8.73 -16.25 21.39
CA PRO A 646 8.98 -16.15 19.96
C PRO A 646 10.05 -15.12 19.59
N PHE A 647 10.05 -13.96 20.27
CA PHE A 647 11.06 -12.92 20.00
C PHE A 647 12.45 -13.35 20.46
N HIS A 648 12.59 -14.00 21.60
CA HIS A 648 13.87 -14.53 22.07
C HIS A 648 14.47 -15.54 21.10
N LEU A 649 13.67 -16.48 20.60
CA LEU A 649 14.08 -17.45 19.57
C LEU A 649 14.51 -16.78 18.26
N ALA A 650 13.94 -15.64 17.93
CA ALA A 650 14.26 -14.87 16.71
C ALA A 650 15.41 -13.85 16.91
N GLY A 651 16.05 -13.84 18.08
CA GLY A 651 17.20 -12.99 18.39
C GLY A 651 16.91 -11.73 19.20
N GLY A 652 15.69 -11.59 19.74
CA GLY A 652 15.29 -10.50 20.64
C GLY A 652 14.37 -9.45 19.99
N LEU A 653 13.64 -8.73 20.85
CA LEU A 653 12.68 -7.71 20.43
C LEU A 653 13.36 -6.60 19.61
N GLU A 654 14.42 -6.04 20.16
CA GLU A 654 15.18 -4.95 19.56
C GLU A 654 15.70 -5.31 18.16
N LYS A 655 16.35 -6.47 18.02
CA LYS A 655 16.87 -6.95 16.74
C LYS A 655 15.78 -7.09 15.67
N ILE A 656 14.60 -7.58 16.06
CA ILE A 656 13.48 -7.75 15.15
C ILE A 656 12.92 -6.40 14.72
N LEU A 657 12.66 -5.50 15.68
CA LEU A 657 12.06 -4.21 15.41
C LEU A 657 13.02 -3.22 14.70
N SER A 658 14.34 -3.46 14.82
CA SER A 658 15.39 -2.64 14.17
C SER A 658 15.75 -3.15 12.77
N ARG A 659 15.18 -4.26 12.29
CA ARG A 659 15.53 -4.82 10.98
C ARG A 659 15.33 -3.79 9.87
N LYS A 660 16.41 -3.54 9.12
CA LYS A 660 16.34 -2.74 7.90
C LYS A 660 15.81 -3.62 6.77
N ASN A 661 14.71 -3.19 6.18
CA ASN A 661 14.19 -3.77 4.94
C ASN A 661 14.25 -2.70 3.84
N ALA A 662 15.35 -1.91 3.85
CA ALA A 662 15.50 -0.75 3.00
C ALA A 662 15.53 -1.14 1.52
N LYS A 663 14.70 -0.49 0.72
CA LYS A 663 14.80 -0.57 -0.74
C LYS A 663 16.12 0.06 -1.19
N GLU A 664 16.79 -0.63 -2.08
CA GLU A 664 18.06 -0.21 -2.65
C GLU A 664 17.82 0.45 -4.02
N VAL A 665 18.61 1.41 -4.36
CA VAL A 665 18.75 1.95 -5.71
C VAL A 665 20.12 1.55 -6.27
N THR A 666 20.24 1.48 -7.58
CA THR A 666 21.52 1.17 -8.22
C THR A 666 22.61 2.18 -7.85
N LEU A 667 22.16 3.39 -7.54
CA LEU A 667 22.98 4.52 -7.17
C LEU A 667 23.66 4.40 -5.79
N ASP A 668 23.17 3.51 -4.93
CA ASP A 668 23.79 3.21 -3.63
C ASP A 668 25.15 2.53 -3.79
N TYR A 669 25.38 1.93 -4.96
CA TYR A 669 26.59 1.17 -5.32
C TYR A 669 27.49 1.86 -6.33
N ALA A 670 27.12 3.04 -6.78
CA ALA A 670 27.84 3.79 -7.83
C ALA A 670 29.08 4.49 -7.26
N SER A 671 30.20 3.80 -7.15
CA SER A 671 31.48 4.50 -7.23
C SER A 671 31.66 5.04 -8.65
N GLY A 672 32.04 6.34 -8.80
CA GLY A 672 31.95 7.16 -10.03
C GLY A 672 32.42 6.58 -11.37
N ARG A 673 33.04 5.39 -11.42
CA ARG A 673 33.44 4.71 -12.66
C ARG A 673 32.25 4.07 -13.42
N PHE A 674 31.25 3.56 -12.72
CA PHE A 674 30.08 2.91 -13.37
C PHE A 674 29.13 3.95 -14.02
N TYR A 675 28.99 5.12 -13.42
CA TYR A 675 28.18 6.21 -13.98
C TYR A 675 28.70 6.72 -15.33
N ALA A 676 30.01 6.90 -15.44
CA ALA A 676 30.64 7.36 -16.65
C ALA A 676 30.55 6.34 -17.80
N GLN A 677 30.49 5.03 -17.48
CA GLN A 677 30.34 3.97 -18.48
C GLN A 677 28.88 3.76 -18.91
N ALA A 678 27.91 3.90 -18.00
CA ALA A 678 26.48 3.74 -18.32
C ALA A 678 25.90 4.90 -19.14
N LEU A 679 26.49 6.09 -19.07
CA LEU A 679 26.09 7.29 -19.82
C LEU A 679 26.87 7.48 -21.14
N ARG A 680 27.87 6.64 -21.43
CA ARG A 680 28.72 6.75 -22.65
C ARG A 680 28.24 5.93 -23.84
N PHE A 681 27.08 5.26 -23.76
CA PHE A 681 26.54 4.49 -24.89
C PHE A 681 25.07 4.86 -25.19
#